data_75a030ec190307ed2059ff51fccf6fd3
#
_entry.id   75a030ec190307ed2059ff51fccf6fd3
#
_cell.length_a   1.000
_cell.length_b   1.000
_cell.length_c   1.000
_cell.angle_alpha   90.00
_cell.angle_beta   90.00
_cell.angle_gamma   90.00
#
_symmetry.space_group_name_H-M   'P 1'
#
loop_
_entity.id
_entity.type
_entity.pdbx_description
1 polymer ?
#
loop_
_entity_poly.entity_id
_entity_poly.type
_entity_poly.pdbx_seq_one_letter_code
_entity_poly.pdbx_strand_id
1 'polypeptide(L)'
;MNLFERKVLFDHANYELVHAVDNVVAGKAAWQLVDSRLKLHPRGIRELSEVRSVRLACTMLNLLDTFEAGNSALERRLDALQALKDELSAISDVPFPLNTSRVIVQIIKQLVREKNDFFRRLHLAHDLRDALLGNPLFIRKLLRRYHLVEMPEKWEPVSFDQHVHDANTKGRKSPTHLIMDAWVKGIRKIEVIYYNFVPLAAAEELLRAASIMNMSVRIGVEYKTLYRGKFVEMIWSPRGFSGITDYMNFLRRVEESEFFRKCQDAAVYRRRMVLDTLARFNQQELEKFNAAYKVAFAAISEEDFLASVQYGQPELEHVGEYLASLLKKQLSAELAQLQKEQRSEDRCREITELLEMVSSEWIMEKHLDRSIVDQVPEDVEVLPELNRYTPRQLVEELRKFPAAFRITLNLSKLSLPDVIELLYLCQGGISTLEIFNLKDQLNGENDACKAINKLRIALNNGAVFALKNLLFQAIEESSSDEQKQILHDILKDLSGFIRFYKHSELGATLGSDSASHASRLAHGMGLVVVESLPGRVRRAFARGKMFELQRVPVCASIYKSINFFAGGERKVEFHCPDPAAKIGCKEGNVATLGGGMPPVERELLRHPIKQLTDWWTYLNSDIKIFLKIAVGFFAAFFTFYFTNTQWWVLMYFGAPIWFGITAVRNMIQLVASGGGWRSSPLLKWNEFISWQRISDSLFFTGLSVPLLDYVVKTLLLQHICGLTTENAPVLVFTGIALANGCYIAGHNLLRAFPHSAVVGNFFRAPLAIPLAIFINFMLTMLLEKAGVENAAGLMQQSAAIISKLASDIVGGIIESRADCKKYIAARTSDYKTKLFELFELYSKLELNQPDKSEINFTSPAQLQKTANDNTLLYRLYANVLDQMYMWMRQPRSRSALKQLLKTSSPAERSRLLACQDILENESTIADLFLKGIFGEKFSRPLAFYLHYHSDYQNEFRQFIQKMDRRK
;
A
#
# COMPACT_ATOMS: atom_id res chain seq x y z
N MET A 1 12.81 14.34 -29.06
CA MET A 1 12.05 15.43 -28.42
C MET A 1 12.64 16.78 -28.84
N ASN A 2 11.86 17.59 -29.56
CA ASN A 2 12.28 18.91 -30.02
C ASN A 2 12.46 19.86 -28.83
N LEU A 3 13.30 20.90 -28.98
CA LEU A 3 13.56 21.89 -27.91
C LEU A 3 12.26 22.57 -27.42
N PHE A 4 11.27 22.67 -28.28
CA PHE A 4 9.94 23.20 -28.00
C PHE A 4 9.15 22.26 -27.07
N GLU A 5 9.14 20.96 -27.34
CA GLU A 5 8.48 19.96 -26.51
C GLU A 5 9.08 19.91 -25.09
N ARG A 6 10.40 20.11 -24.96
CA ARG A 6 11.08 20.17 -23.64
C ARG A 6 10.65 21.36 -22.78
N LYS A 7 10.29 22.51 -23.40
CA LYS A 7 9.85 23.71 -22.66
C LYS A 7 8.36 23.70 -22.33
N VAL A 8 7.56 22.98 -23.11
CA VAL A 8 6.10 22.96 -22.98
C VAL A 8 5.61 21.80 -22.12
N LEU A 9 6.30 20.64 -22.20
CA LEU A 9 6.00 19.46 -21.43
C LEU A 9 6.97 19.32 -20.25
N PHE A 10 6.47 18.87 -19.13
CA PHE A 10 7.19 18.57 -17.88
C PHE A 10 7.81 19.82 -17.20
N ASP A 11 7.81 19.75 -15.88
CA ASP A 11 8.45 20.76 -15.03
C ASP A 11 9.95 20.48 -14.89
N HIS A 12 10.75 21.50 -14.64
CA HIS A 12 12.20 21.38 -14.35
C HIS A 12 12.49 20.34 -13.25
N ALA A 13 11.67 20.32 -12.20
CA ALA A 13 11.82 19.37 -11.11
C ALA A 13 11.59 17.88 -11.51
N ASN A 14 10.96 17.59 -12.66
CA ASN A 14 10.85 16.24 -13.21
C ASN A 14 12.19 15.80 -13.81
N TYR A 15 12.88 16.70 -14.51
CA TYR A 15 14.23 16.48 -15.02
C TYR A 15 15.24 16.29 -13.91
N GLU A 16 15.18 17.14 -12.88
CA GLU A 16 16.05 17.02 -11.68
C GLU A 16 15.87 15.67 -10.99
N LEU A 17 14.62 15.20 -10.86
CA LEU A 17 14.35 13.90 -10.24
C LEU A 17 14.93 12.74 -11.06
N VAL A 18 14.76 12.76 -12.38
CA VAL A 18 15.33 11.72 -13.27
C VAL A 18 16.84 11.73 -13.20
N HIS A 19 17.49 12.93 -13.23
CA HIS A 19 18.94 13.03 -13.08
C HIS A 19 19.44 12.58 -11.71
N ALA A 20 18.70 12.88 -10.64
CA ALA A 20 19.06 12.41 -9.30
C ALA A 20 19.05 10.88 -9.24
N VAL A 21 18.01 10.23 -9.83
CA VAL A 21 17.94 8.76 -9.93
C VAL A 21 19.10 8.21 -10.75
N ASP A 22 19.47 8.85 -11.88
CA ASP A 22 20.60 8.43 -12.72
C ASP A 22 21.93 8.48 -11.98
N ASN A 23 22.18 9.55 -11.22
CA ASN A 23 23.40 9.71 -10.46
C ASN A 23 23.54 8.64 -9.37
N VAL A 24 22.42 8.24 -8.75
CA VAL A 24 22.39 7.16 -7.76
C VAL A 24 22.63 5.80 -8.41
N VAL A 25 21.91 5.49 -9.51
CA VAL A 25 22.10 4.23 -10.26
C VAL A 25 23.53 4.09 -10.81
N ALA A 26 24.14 5.21 -11.22
CA ALA A 26 25.52 5.21 -11.73
C ALA A 26 26.60 5.15 -10.63
N GLY A 27 26.22 5.08 -9.36
CA GLY A 27 27.15 5.09 -8.23
C GLY A 27 27.93 6.41 -8.07
N LYS A 28 27.55 7.46 -8.82
CA LYS A 28 28.20 8.76 -8.79
C LYS A 28 27.85 9.61 -7.56
N ALA A 29 26.74 9.31 -6.93
CA ALA A 29 26.33 9.86 -5.66
C ALA A 29 26.43 8.74 -4.63
N ALA A 30 27.33 8.88 -3.66
CA ALA A 30 27.37 8.00 -2.50
C ALA A 30 26.12 8.28 -1.65
N TRP A 31 25.03 7.63 -1.99
CA TRP A 31 23.83 7.62 -1.17
C TRP A 31 24.06 6.68 0.00
N GLN A 32 24.70 7.21 1.02
CA GLN A 32 24.59 6.58 2.32
C GLN A 32 23.11 6.73 2.71
N LEU A 33 22.42 5.61 2.82
CA LEU A 33 21.19 5.56 3.59
C LEU A 33 21.48 6.33 4.87
N VAL A 34 20.73 7.40 5.11
CA VAL A 34 20.69 7.98 6.45
C VAL A 34 20.51 6.80 7.38
N ASP A 35 21.40 6.62 8.30
CA ASP A 35 21.43 5.45 9.17
C ASP A 35 20.01 5.24 9.74
N SER A 36 19.31 4.21 9.25
CA SER A 36 17.93 3.90 9.65
C SER A 36 17.82 3.74 11.16
N ARG A 37 18.94 3.38 11.80
CA ARG A 37 19.05 3.27 13.26
C ARG A 37 18.79 4.61 13.97
N LEU A 38 18.98 5.76 13.31
CA LEU A 38 18.70 7.07 13.89
C LEU A 38 17.23 7.44 13.93
N LYS A 39 16.37 6.76 13.16
CA LYS A 39 14.92 6.97 13.10
C LYS A 39 14.50 8.45 12.88
N LEU A 40 15.20 9.14 11.97
CA LEU A 40 14.85 10.50 11.59
C LEU A 40 13.44 10.57 11.00
N HIS A 41 12.66 11.55 11.44
CA HIS A 41 11.31 11.73 10.94
C HIS A 41 11.33 12.30 9.52
N PRO A 42 10.51 11.80 8.58
CA PRO A 42 10.47 12.29 7.20
C PRO A 42 10.10 13.78 7.06
N ARG A 43 9.36 14.32 8.04
CA ARG A 43 9.02 15.74 8.18
C ARG A 43 9.85 16.45 9.26
N GLY A 44 10.96 15.85 9.64
CA GLY A 44 11.94 16.41 10.56
C GLY A 44 13.04 17.17 9.82
N ILE A 45 14.18 17.30 10.47
CA ILE A 45 15.33 18.04 9.95
C ILE A 45 15.84 17.54 8.60
N ARG A 46 15.55 16.29 8.26
CA ARG A 46 15.88 15.66 6.98
C ARG A 46 15.25 16.37 5.76
N GLU A 47 14.14 17.09 5.94
CA GLU A 47 13.54 17.88 4.85
C GLU A 47 14.48 18.95 4.30
N LEU A 48 15.45 19.40 5.09
CA LEU A 48 16.47 20.38 4.66
C LEU A 48 17.56 19.77 3.77
N SER A 49 17.77 18.46 3.82
CA SER A 49 18.80 17.80 3.03
C SER A 49 18.34 17.59 1.58
N GLU A 50 17.14 17.07 1.36
CA GLU A 50 16.66 16.70 0.05
C GLU A 50 15.15 16.74 -0.14
N VAL A 51 14.74 16.90 -1.42
CA VAL A 51 13.35 16.82 -1.82
C VAL A 51 12.80 15.39 -1.61
N ARG A 52 11.61 15.29 -1.09
CA ARG A 52 10.96 14.02 -0.72
C ARG A 52 10.88 12.99 -1.86
N SER A 53 10.61 13.42 -3.09
CA SER A 53 10.55 12.51 -4.24
C SER A 53 11.88 11.83 -4.51
N VAL A 54 13.00 12.55 -4.29
CA VAL A 54 14.35 12.00 -4.41
C VAL A 54 14.63 11.00 -3.29
N ARG A 55 14.31 11.35 -2.04
CA ARG A 55 14.47 10.41 -0.90
C ARG A 55 13.72 9.11 -1.11
N LEU A 56 12.45 9.19 -1.56
CA LEU A 56 11.65 8.01 -1.90
C LEU A 56 12.28 7.16 -3.00
N ALA A 57 12.83 7.80 -4.06
CA ALA A 57 13.50 7.07 -5.13
C ALA A 57 14.76 6.35 -4.62
N CYS A 58 15.52 6.98 -3.75
CA CYS A 58 16.74 6.40 -3.18
C CYS A 58 16.46 5.24 -2.22
N THR A 59 15.44 5.36 -1.36
CA THR A 59 15.04 4.24 -0.49
C THR A 59 14.58 3.04 -1.31
N MET A 60 13.88 3.26 -2.42
CA MET A 60 13.47 2.19 -3.32
C MET A 60 14.66 1.56 -4.06
N LEU A 61 15.62 2.36 -4.53
CA LEU A 61 16.85 1.86 -5.15
C LEU A 61 17.58 0.92 -4.20
N ASN A 62 17.83 1.38 -2.97
CA ASN A 62 18.51 0.59 -1.96
C ASN A 62 17.78 -0.73 -1.64
N LEU A 63 16.45 -0.71 -1.67
CA LEU A 63 15.68 -1.94 -1.49
C LEU A 63 15.81 -2.88 -2.69
N LEU A 64 15.79 -2.35 -3.92
CA LEU A 64 15.90 -3.16 -5.13
C LEU A 64 17.32 -3.69 -5.36
N ASP A 65 18.36 -2.96 -4.98
CA ASP A 65 19.75 -3.41 -5.06
C ASP A 65 20.04 -4.62 -4.15
N THR A 66 19.21 -4.83 -3.13
CA THR A 66 19.31 -6.01 -2.25
C THR A 66 18.51 -7.20 -2.76
N PHE A 67 17.87 -7.09 -3.92
CA PHE A 67 17.01 -8.16 -4.46
C PHE A 67 17.78 -9.46 -4.73
N GLU A 68 19.00 -9.36 -5.27
CA GLU A 68 19.85 -10.49 -5.64
C GLU A 68 20.94 -10.82 -4.60
N ALA A 69 20.93 -10.18 -3.43
CA ALA A 69 22.07 -10.26 -2.49
C ALA A 69 21.99 -11.41 -1.47
N GLY A 70 21.10 -12.38 -1.65
CA GLY A 70 20.98 -13.55 -0.77
C GLY A 70 20.70 -13.22 0.69
N ASN A 71 20.95 -14.19 1.58
CA ASN A 71 20.68 -14.04 3.02
C ASN A 71 21.65 -13.06 3.73
N SER A 72 22.82 -12.78 3.17
CA SER A 72 23.81 -11.86 3.75
C SER A 72 23.33 -10.40 3.83
N ALA A 73 22.33 -10.03 3.03
CA ALA A 73 21.79 -8.66 2.98
C ALA A 73 20.50 -8.45 3.78
N LEU A 74 20.15 -9.36 4.68
CA LEU A 74 18.91 -9.31 5.48
C LEU A 74 18.73 -7.96 6.19
N GLU A 75 19.72 -7.51 6.97
CA GLU A 75 19.63 -6.25 7.70
C GLU A 75 19.50 -5.04 6.75
N ARG A 76 20.24 -5.03 5.65
CA ARG A 76 20.15 -3.97 4.64
C ARG A 76 18.76 -3.91 4.00
N ARG A 77 18.13 -5.06 3.75
CA ARG A 77 16.75 -5.11 3.22
C ARG A 77 15.73 -4.56 4.21
N LEU A 78 15.84 -4.95 5.47
CA LEU A 78 14.94 -4.48 6.52
C LEU A 78 15.10 -2.98 6.77
N ASP A 79 16.34 -2.48 6.78
CA ASP A 79 16.63 -1.06 6.91
C ASP A 79 16.08 -0.25 5.75
N ALA A 80 16.22 -0.75 4.51
CA ALA A 80 15.67 -0.10 3.34
C ALA A 80 14.13 -0.10 3.36
N LEU A 81 13.50 -1.20 3.80
CA LEU A 81 12.04 -1.28 3.95
C LEU A 81 11.53 -0.33 5.03
N GLN A 82 12.24 -0.24 6.18
CA GLN A 82 11.89 0.70 7.24
C GLN A 82 11.98 2.14 6.75
N ALA A 83 13.07 2.51 6.08
CA ALA A 83 13.24 3.85 5.51
C ALA A 83 12.14 4.19 4.49
N LEU A 84 11.77 3.24 3.63
CA LEU A 84 10.65 3.41 2.70
C LEU A 84 9.32 3.61 3.45
N LYS A 85 9.05 2.79 4.48
CA LYS A 85 7.85 2.89 5.30
C LYS A 85 7.74 4.23 6.01
N ASP A 86 8.85 4.74 6.53
CA ASP A 86 8.90 6.04 7.21
C ASP A 86 8.55 7.17 6.23
N GLU A 87 9.13 7.20 5.04
CA GLU A 87 8.78 8.18 4.01
C GLU A 87 7.31 8.09 3.58
N LEU A 88 6.75 6.87 3.49
CA LEU A 88 5.34 6.67 3.16
C LEU A 88 4.40 7.13 4.29
N SER A 89 4.79 6.97 5.56
CA SER A 89 3.98 7.41 6.70
C SER A 89 3.74 8.92 6.70
N ALA A 90 4.68 9.68 6.17
CA ALA A 90 4.56 11.11 5.99
C ALA A 90 3.53 11.54 4.90
N ILE A 91 2.89 10.60 4.19
CA ILE A 91 1.80 10.89 3.24
C ILE A 91 0.43 11.04 3.94
N SER A 92 0.39 10.94 5.25
CA SER A 92 -0.86 11.01 6.05
C SER A 92 -1.70 12.27 5.84
N ASP A 93 -1.13 13.35 5.33
CA ASP A 93 -1.81 14.63 5.12
C ASP A 93 -2.73 14.68 3.89
N VAL A 94 -2.59 13.72 2.97
CA VAL A 94 -3.43 13.70 1.77
C VAL A 94 -4.80 13.07 2.04
N PRO A 95 -5.83 13.40 1.23
CA PRO A 95 -7.18 12.85 1.44
C PRO A 95 -7.27 11.31 1.28
N PHE A 96 -6.29 10.69 0.63
CA PHE A 96 -6.31 9.30 0.19
C PHE A 96 -4.97 8.60 0.49
N PRO A 97 -4.51 8.59 1.77
CA PRO A 97 -3.13 8.28 2.11
C PRO A 97 -2.69 6.85 1.80
N LEU A 98 -3.50 5.84 2.13
CA LEU A 98 -3.14 4.43 1.89
C LEU A 98 -2.98 4.14 0.40
N ASN A 99 -3.99 4.48 -0.41
CA ASN A 99 -3.96 4.22 -1.83
C ASN A 99 -2.90 5.06 -2.55
N THR A 100 -2.67 6.30 -2.10
CA THR A 100 -1.58 7.14 -2.57
C THR A 100 -0.22 6.50 -2.32
N SER A 101 0.04 6.01 -1.11
CA SER A 101 1.30 5.34 -0.76
C SER A 101 1.55 4.09 -1.61
N ARG A 102 0.52 3.28 -1.84
CA ARG A 102 0.60 2.07 -2.70
C ARG A 102 0.96 2.42 -4.15
N VAL A 103 0.33 3.46 -4.69
CA VAL A 103 0.61 3.95 -6.05
C VAL A 103 2.03 4.51 -6.14
N ILE A 104 2.46 5.31 -5.15
CA ILE A 104 3.81 5.88 -5.10
C ILE A 104 4.87 4.78 -5.14
N VAL A 105 4.74 3.73 -4.32
CA VAL A 105 5.68 2.59 -4.33
C VAL A 105 5.75 1.97 -5.73
N GLN A 106 4.62 1.80 -6.40
CA GLN A 106 4.60 1.21 -7.73
C GLN A 106 5.24 2.11 -8.80
N ILE A 107 5.00 3.43 -8.75
CA ILE A 107 5.62 4.39 -9.66
C ILE A 107 7.14 4.40 -9.48
N ILE A 108 7.61 4.50 -8.23
CA ILE A 108 9.04 4.56 -7.93
C ILE A 108 9.74 3.29 -8.37
N LYS A 109 9.13 2.13 -8.11
CA LYS A 109 9.64 0.82 -8.56
C LYS A 109 9.82 0.78 -10.07
N GLN A 110 8.89 1.35 -10.84
CA GLN A 110 9.02 1.45 -12.29
C GLN A 110 10.05 2.49 -12.71
N LEU A 111 10.08 3.67 -12.07
CA LEU A 111 11.03 4.74 -12.38
C LEU A 111 12.50 4.27 -12.24
N VAL A 112 12.77 3.50 -11.18
CA VAL A 112 14.11 2.96 -10.91
C VAL A 112 14.49 1.83 -11.87
N ARG A 113 13.54 1.00 -12.29
CA ARG A 113 13.79 -0.13 -13.20
C ARG A 113 13.90 0.30 -14.65
N GLU A 114 13.26 1.40 -15.03
CA GLU A 114 13.30 1.90 -16.41
C GLU A 114 14.63 2.60 -16.67
N LYS A 115 15.52 1.94 -17.44
CA LYS A 115 16.86 2.46 -17.74
C LYS A 115 16.97 3.07 -19.14
N ASN A 116 16.18 2.60 -20.09
CA ASN A 116 16.40 2.85 -21.51
C ASN A 116 15.52 3.96 -22.10
N ASP A 117 14.32 4.18 -21.56
CA ASP A 117 13.37 5.17 -22.07
C ASP A 117 13.32 6.41 -21.17
N PHE A 118 14.11 7.43 -21.55
CA PHE A 118 14.15 8.70 -20.81
C PHE A 118 12.78 9.42 -20.79
N PHE A 119 12.00 9.33 -21.86
CA PHE A 119 10.69 9.98 -21.93
C PHE A 119 9.68 9.30 -20.99
N ARG A 120 9.68 7.97 -20.94
CA ARG A 120 8.88 7.21 -19.99
C ARG A 120 9.28 7.54 -18.56
N ARG A 121 10.55 7.73 -18.27
CA ARG A 121 11.04 8.14 -16.95
C ARG A 121 10.54 9.53 -16.56
N LEU A 122 10.48 10.48 -17.48
CA LEU A 122 9.88 11.80 -17.24
C LEU A 122 8.38 11.70 -16.92
N HIS A 123 7.63 10.82 -17.61
CA HIS A 123 6.23 10.56 -17.26
C HIS A 123 6.10 10.00 -15.86
N LEU A 124 6.94 9.04 -15.49
CA LEU A 124 6.93 8.45 -14.14
C LEU A 124 7.33 9.48 -13.08
N ALA A 125 8.30 10.34 -13.35
CA ALA A 125 8.70 11.41 -12.44
C ALA A 125 7.58 12.45 -12.23
N HIS A 126 6.88 12.82 -13.30
CA HIS A 126 5.69 13.67 -13.24
C HIS A 126 4.56 13.00 -12.44
N ASP A 127 4.24 11.75 -12.76
CA ASP A 127 3.20 10.99 -12.08
C ASP A 127 3.51 10.82 -10.57
N LEU A 128 4.79 10.64 -10.22
CA LEU A 128 5.23 10.60 -8.81
C LEU A 128 4.94 11.92 -8.09
N ARG A 129 5.32 13.04 -8.69
CA ARG A 129 5.12 14.38 -8.08
C ARG A 129 3.65 14.70 -7.93
N ASP A 130 2.84 14.42 -8.94
CA ASP A 130 1.38 14.62 -8.88
C ASP A 130 0.70 13.67 -7.91
N ALA A 131 1.17 12.41 -7.81
CA ALA A 131 0.68 11.45 -6.82
C ALA A 131 0.93 11.91 -5.39
N LEU A 132 2.07 12.56 -5.12
CA LEU A 132 2.39 13.12 -3.79
C LEU A 132 1.39 14.20 -3.33
N LEU A 133 0.65 14.84 -4.24
CA LEU A 133 -0.45 15.75 -3.92
C LEU A 133 -1.70 15.03 -3.44
N GLY A 134 -1.83 13.73 -3.67
CA GLY A 134 -2.89 12.87 -3.18
C GLY A 134 -4.28 13.17 -3.72
N ASN A 135 -4.40 13.71 -4.95
CA ASN A 135 -5.69 13.94 -5.58
C ASN A 135 -6.42 12.60 -5.83
N PRO A 136 -7.60 12.36 -5.22
CA PRO A 136 -8.27 11.07 -5.31
C PRO A 136 -8.63 10.62 -6.74
N LEU A 137 -8.95 11.55 -7.65
CA LEU A 137 -9.24 11.20 -9.04
C LEU A 137 -7.99 10.72 -9.76
N PHE A 138 -6.89 11.43 -9.56
CA PHE A 138 -5.60 11.08 -10.15
C PHE A 138 -5.09 9.74 -9.60
N ILE A 139 -5.13 9.56 -8.28
CA ILE A 139 -4.75 8.28 -7.65
C ILE A 139 -5.59 7.12 -8.17
N ARG A 140 -6.91 7.29 -8.35
CA ARG A 140 -7.77 6.24 -8.94
C ARG A 140 -7.44 5.95 -10.40
N LYS A 141 -7.02 6.96 -11.18
CA LYS A 141 -6.51 6.75 -12.54
C LYS A 141 -5.24 5.88 -12.51
N LEU A 142 -4.34 6.17 -11.58
CA LEU A 142 -3.10 5.41 -11.41
C LEU A 142 -3.33 4.01 -10.84
N LEU A 143 -4.22 3.83 -9.86
CA LEU A 143 -4.60 2.49 -9.36
C LEU A 143 -5.03 1.58 -10.53
N ARG A 144 -5.89 2.07 -11.43
CA ARG A 144 -6.31 1.32 -12.63
C ARG A 144 -5.15 1.04 -13.57
N ARG A 145 -4.27 2.03 -13.82
CA ARG A 145 -3.06 1.84 -14.66
C ARG A 145 -2.14 0.76 -14.13
N TYR A 146 -2.03 0.64 -12.81
CA TYR A 146 -1.18 -0.35 -12.15
C TYR A 146 -1.91 -1.63 -11.72
N HIS A 147 -3.15 -1.82 -12.16
CA HIS A 147 -3.98 -2.97 -11.79
C HIS A 147 -4.10 -3.17 -10.27
N LEU A 148 -4.20 -2.08 -9.53
CA LEU A 148 -4.38 -2.07 -8.10
C LEU A 148 -5.82 -1.77 -7.74
N VAL A 149 -6.40 -2.58 -6.87
CA VAL A 149 -7.74 -2.38 -6.34
C VAL A 149 -7.73 -1.25 -5.30
N GLU A 150 -8.71 -0.33 -5.37
CA GLU A 150 -8.90 0.70 -4.35
C GLU A 150 -9.27 0.07 -3.02
N MET A 151 -8.48 0.29 -1.98
CA MET A 151 -8.70 -0.21 -0.63
C MET A 151 -9.36 0.86 0.26
N PRO A 152 -10.12 0.47 1.29
CA PRO A 152 -10.68 1.43 2.23
C PRO A 152 -9.59 2.09 3.08
N GLU A 153 -9.71 3.41 3.30
CA GLU A 153 -8.72 4.19 4.06
C GLU A 153 -8.89 4.10 5.58
N LYS A 154 -10.12 3.91 6.07
CA LYS A 154 -10.45 4.02 7.50
C LYS A 154 -10.61 2.70 8.22
N TRP A 155 -10.70 1.59 7.52
CA TRP A 155 -10.90 0.26 8.11
C TRP A 155 -10.23 -0.81 7.25
N GLU A 156 -9.79 -1.87 7.90
CA GLU A 156 -9.07 -2.91 7.20
C GLU A 156 -10.00 -3.73 6.29
N PRO A 157 -9.66 -3.90 5.01
CA PRO A 157 -10.34 -4.84 4.15
C PRO A 157 -10.05 -6.27 4.62
N VAL A 158 -10.96 -7.19 4.36
CA VAL A 158 -10.67 -8.62 4.49
C VAL A 158 -9.95 -9.08 3.23
N SER A 159 -8.63 -8.92 3.25
CA SER A 159 -7.73 -9.28 2.16
C SER A 159 -6.60 -10.15 2.69
N PHE A 160 -6.40 -11.28 2.06
CA PHE A 160 -5.51 -12.32 2.58
C PHE A 160 -4.96 -13.21 1.46
N ASP A 161 -3.96 -14.00 1.83
CA ASP A 161 -3.51 -15.16 1.08
C ASP A 161 -2.95 -16.18 2.06
N GLN A 162 -3.51 -17.38 2.09
CA GLN A 162 -3.15 -18.39 3.07
C GLN A 162 -2.24 -19.48 2.52
N HIS A 163 -1.72 -19.28 1.30
CA HIS A 163 -0.75 -20.19 0.69
C HIS A 163 0.08 -19.42 -0.34
N VAL A 164 1.27 -18.96 0.08
CA VAL A 164 2.21 -18.20 -0.77
C VAL A 164 3.63 -18.68 -0.47
N HIS A 165 4.51 -18.57 -1.45
CA HIS A 165 5.92 -18.94 -1.34
C HIS A 165 6.84 -17.74 -1.52
N ASP A 166 7.95 -17.71 -0.78
CA ASP A 166 9.06 -16.79 -0.99
C ASP A 166 10.26 -17.49 -1.68
N ALA A 167 11.35 -16.75 -1.85
CA ALA A 167 12.55 -17.24 -2.55
C ALA A 167 13.30 -18.37 -1.81
N ASN A 168 12.93 -18.68 -0.57
CA ASN A 168 13.52 -19.83 0.13
C ASN A 168 12.88 -21.16 -0.29
N THR A 169 11.81 -21.11 -1.10
CA THR A 169 11.15 -22.25 -1.72
C THR A 169 11.01 -22.01 -3.23
N LYS A 170 9.84 -22.18 -3.81
CA LYS A 170 9.59 -21.94 -5.24
C LYS A 170 9.32 -20.48 -5.62
N GLY A 171 9.26 -19.57 -4.62
CA GLY A 171 9.05 -18.15 -4.86
C GLY A 171 10.31 -17.44 -5.37
N ARG A 172 10.16 -16.22 -5.86
CA ARG A 172 11.25 -15.44 -6.48
C ARG A 172 11.67 -14.23 -5.69
N LYS A 173 11.01 -13.94 -4.59
CA LYS A 173 11.21 -12.71 -3.81
C LYS A 173 11.67 -13.08 -2.43
N SER A 174 12.69 -12.34 -1.92
CA SER A 174 13.02 -12.44 -0.52
C SER A 174 11.81 -12.15 0.35
N PRO A 175 11.79 -12.60 1.61
CA PRO A 175 10.68 -12.32 2.53
C PRO A 175 10.31 -10.83 2.59
N THR A 176 11.31 -9.93 2.65
CA THR A 176 11.09 -8.47 2.66
C THR A 176 10.38 -7.96 1.41
N HIS A 177 10.81 -8.41 0.21
CA HIS A 177 10.20 -7.99 -1.05
C HIS A 177 8.79 -8.56 -1.23
N LEU A 178 8.55 -9.78 -0.74
CA LEU A 178 7.23 -10.40 -0.74
C LEU A 178 6.24 -9.57 0.10
N ILE A 179 6.63 -9.20 1.32
CA ILE A 179 5.82 -8.36 2.22
C ILE A 179 5.52 -7.00 1.60
N MET A 180 6.53 -6.33 1.01
CA MET A 180 6.33 -5.05 0.32
C MET A 180 5.30 -5.19 -0.81
N ASP A 181 5.44 -6.19 -1.66
CA ASP A 181 4.53 -6.38 -2.80
C ASP A 181 3.12 -6.80 -2.36
N ALA A 182 2.99 -7.62 -1.32
CA ALA A 182 1.70 -7.96 -0.71
C ALA A 182 1.01 -6.70 -0.16
N TRP A 183 1.76 -5.83 0.53
CA TRP A 183 1.25 -4.56 1.03
C TRP A 183 0.79 -3.63 -0.11
N VAL A 184 1.56 -3.53 -1.20
CA VAL A 184 1.19 -2.75 -2.39
C VAL A 184 -0.10 -3.26 -3.02
N LYS A 185 -0.29 -4.58 -3.09
CA LYS A 185 -1.55 -5.19 -3.56
C LYS A 185 -2.73 -4.95 -2.62
N GLY A 186 -2.47 -4.63 -1.35
CA GLY A 186 -3.47 -4.39 -0.33
C GLY A 186 -3.81 -5.63 0.49
N ILE A 187 -3.00 -6.67 0.43
CA ILE A 187 -3.10 -7.86 1.28
C ILE A 187 -2.74 -7.46 2.71
N ARG A 188 -3.51 -7.95 3.69
CA ARG A 188 -3.32 -7.66 5.12
C ARG A 188 -2.90 -8.86 5.93
N LYS A 189 -3.30 -10.05 5.51
CA LYS A 189 -2.95 -11.32 6.15
C LYS A 189 -2.32 -12.24 5.12
N ILE A 190 -1.17 -12.80 5.42
CA ILE A 190 -0.45 -13.71 4.52
C ILE A 190 0.07 -14.91 5.31
N GLU A 191 0.02 -16.08 4.70
CA GLU A 191 0.67 -17.28 5.21
C GLU A 191 1.71 -17.75 4.20
N VAL A 192 2.98 -17.73 4.63
CA VAL A 192 4.12 -18.10 3.77
C VAL A 192 4.51 -19.54 4.08
N ILE A 193 4.55 -20.36 3.05
CA ILE A 193 4.75 -21.80 3.16
C ILE A 193 6.18 -22.15 2.76
N TYR A 194 6.84 -22.93 3.63
CA TYR A 194 8.17 -23.47 3.43
C TYR A 194 8.11 -24.99 3.28
N TYR A 195 9.07 -25.58 2.56
CA TYR A 195 9.13 -27.02 2.38
C TYR A 195 10.05 -27.65 3.41
N ASN A 196 9.56 -28.69 4.07
CA ASN A 196 10.26 -29.52 5.06
C ASN A 196 10.70 -28.77 6.34
N PHE A 197 11.25 -27.58 6.26
CA PHE A 197 11.63 -26.74 7.40
C PHE A 197 11.70 -25.25 7.04
N VAL A 198 11.75 -24.42 8.06
CA VAL A 198 11.89 -22.97 7.91
C VAL A 198 13.31 -22.55 8.26
N PRO A 199 14.07 -21.93 7.35
CA PRO A 199 15.36 -21.33 7.71
C PRO A 199 15.16 -20.20 8.73
N LEU A 200 15.94 -20.20 9.82
CA LEU A 200 15.79 -19.17 10.88
C LEU A 200 15.90 -17.75 10.34
N ALA A 201 16.88 -17.49 9.47
CA ALA A 201 17.07 -16.19 8.86
C ALA A 201 15.84 -15.73 8.04
N ALA A 202 15.22 -16.66 7.30
CA ALA A 202 14.01 -16.36 6.51
C ALA A 202 12.81 -16.03 7.40
N ALA A 203 12.62 -16.81 8.49
CA ALA A 203 11.56 -16.56 9.47
C ALA A 203 11.73 -15.18 10.14
N GLU A 204 12.95 -14.87 10.58
CA GLU A 204 13.26 -13.57 11.21
C GLU A 204 13.01 -12.41 10.25
N GLU A 205 13.53 -12.49 9.01
CA GLU A 205 13.32 -11.48 7.99
C GLU A 205 11.83 -11.26 7.70
N LEU A 206 11.07 -12.34 7.50
CA LEU A 206 9.65 -12.30 7.20
C LEU A 206 8.84 -11.61 8.31
N LEU A 207 9.08 -12.01 9.56
CA LEU A 207 8.34 -11.48 10.70
C LEU A 207 8.68 -10.01 10.97
N ARG A 208 9.96 -9.63 10.86
CA ARG A 208 10.41 -8.24 11.01
C ARG A 208 9.87 -7.36 9.89
N ALA A 209 9.92 -7.81 8.63
CA ALA A 209 9.36 -7.09 7.51
C ALA A 209 7.84 -6.88 7.65
N ALA A 210 7.12 -7.91 8.10
CA ALA A 210 5.70 -7.83 8.38
C ALA A 210 5.37 -6.82 9.48
N SER A 211 6.16 -6.80 10.55
CA SER A 211 6.04 -5.82 11.64
C SER A 211 6.24 -4.39 11.13
N ILE A 212 7.27 -4.15 10.30
CA ILE A 212 7.53 -2.85 9.68
C ILE A 212 6.32 -2.38 8.86
N MET A 213 5.73 -3.27 8.04
CA MET A 213 4.61 -2.93 7.18
C MET A 213 3.24 -3.03 7.85
N ASN A 214 3.20 -3.39 9.13
CA ASN A 214 1.98 -3.61 9.91
C ASN A 214 1.03 -4.62 9.22
N MET A 215 1.58 -5.78 8.86
CA MET A 215 0.88 -6.90 8.25
C MET A 215 0.84 -8.09 9.21
N SER A 216 -0.23 -8.87 9.14
CA SER A 216 -0.33 -10.14 9.86
C SER A 216 0.27 -11.25 9.02
N VAL A 217 1.31 -11.90 9.52
CA VAL A 217 1.98 -13.01 8.86
C VAL A 217 1.87 -14.28 9.68
N ARG A 218 1.72 -15.40 9.00
CA ARG A 218 1.88 -16.75 9.53
C ARG A 218 2.92 -17.49 8.71
N ILE A 219 3.57 -18.46 9.35
CA ILE A 219 4.52 -19.33 8.71
C ILE A 219 3.95 -20.74 8.76
N GLY A 220 3.90 -21.39 7.61
CA GLY A 220 3.52 -22.78 7.47
C GLY A 220 4.70 -23.61 6.96
N VAL A 221 4.74 -24.87 7.32
CA VAL A 221 5.70 -25.85 6.78
C VAL A 221 4.93 -26.98 6.15
N GLU A 222 5.18 -27.19 4.88
CA GLU A 222 4.57 -28.25 4.08
C GLU A 222 5.44 -29.51 4.13
N TYR A 223 4.79 -30.62 4.46
CA TYR A 223 5.36 -31.94 4.47
C TYR A 223 4.64 -32.83 3.48
N LYS A 224 5.40 -33.64 2.72
CA LYS A 224 4.87 -34.73 1.87
C LYS A 224 4.90 -36.01 2.63
N THR A 225 3.76 -36.68 2.77
CA THR A 225 3.58 -37.98 3.42
C THR A 225 3.03 -39.00 2.46
N LEU A 226 3.33 -40.29 2.68
CA LEU A 226 2.89 -41.36 1.84
C LEU A 226 1.48 -41.86 2.21
N TYR A 227 0.61 -41.88 1.20
CA TYR A 227 -0.75 -42.37 1.35
C TYR A 227 -1.19 -43.10 0.08
N ARG A 228 -1.48 -44.39 0.17
CA ARG A 228 -1.96 -45.25 -0.94
C ARG A 228 -1.15 -45.07 -2.24
N GLY A 229 0.17 -45.10 -2.14
CA GLY A 229 1.07 -44.95 -3.29
C GLY A 229 1.13 -43.54 -3.92
N LYS A 230 0.62 -42.52 -3.27
CA LYS A 230 0.73 -41.11 -3.65
C LYS A 230 1.18 -40.25 -2.50
N PHE A 231 1.76 -39.09 -2.81
CA PHE A 231 2.09 -38.10 -1.80
C PHE A 231 0.86 -37.25 -1.44
N VAL A 232 0.70 -37.02 -0.14
CA VAL A 232 -0.27 -36.07 0.42
C VAL A 232 0.47 -34.94 1.13
N GLU A 233 0.09 -33.73 0.82
CA GLU A 233 0.70 -32.50 1.34
C GLU A 233 -0.06 -32.01 2.56
N MET A 234 0.66 -31.81 3.66
CA MET A 234 0.12 -31.34 4.94
C MET A 234 0.92 -30.15 5.41
N ILE A 235 0.22 -29.03 5.67
CA ILE A 235 0.85 -27.77 6.10
C ILE A 235 0.69 -27.62 7.61
N TRP A 236 1.81 -27.59 8.31
CA TRP A 236 1.88 -27.35 9.75
C TRP A 236 2.16 -25.88 10.03
N SER A 237 1.28 -25.20 10.78
CA SER A 237 1.41 -23.79 11.14
C SER A 237 1.38 -23.62 12.64
N PRO A 238 2.55 -23.48 13.32
CA PRO A 238 2.62 -23.21 14.75
C PRO A 238 2.05 -21.82 15.07
N ARG A 239 1.44 -21.69 16.25
CA ARG A 239 0.77 -20.46 16.68
C ARG A 239 0.75 -20.33 18.21
N GLY A 240 0.31 -19.16 18.70
CA GLY A 240 0.20 -18.92 20.14
C GLY A 240 1.42 -18.22 20.73
N PHE A 241 2.23 -17.56 19.92
CA PHE A 241 3.44 -16.85 20.34
C PHE A 241 3.14 -15.41 20.73
N SER A 242 3.82 -14.90 21.75
CA SER A 242 3.67 -13.53 22.24
C SER A 242 4.38 -12.49 21.38
N GLY A 243 5.39 -12.88 20.60
CA GLY A 243 6.17 -12.00 19.76
C GLY A 243 7.19 -12.75 18.91
N ILE A 244 7.98 -11.99 18.15
CA ILE A 244 8.99 -12.54 17.24
C ILE A 244 10.04 -13.37 17.99
N THR A 245 10.54 -12.85 19.10
CA THR A 245 11.56 -13.54 19.91
C THR A 245 11.07 -14.90 20.44
N ASP A 246 9.83 -14.96 20.89
CA ASP A 246 9.23 -16.19 21.37
C ASP A 246 9.10 -17.23 20.26
N TYR A 247 8.65 -16.81 19.09
CA TYR A 247 8.58 -17.66 17.90
C TYR A 247 9.97 -18.13 17.45
N MET A 248 10.98 -17.27 17.43
CA MET A 248 12.34 -17.64 17.06
C MET A 248 12.97 -18.64 18.06
N ASN A 249 12.71 -18.49 19.35
CA ASN A 249 13.15 -19.44 20.36
C ASN A 249 12.47 -20.80 20.21
N PHE A 250 11.21 -20.82 19.78
CA PHE A 250 10.52 -22.05 19.44
C PHE A 250 11.17 -22.75 18.23
N LEU A 251 11.45 -22.00 17.13
CA LEU A 251 12.09 -22.58 15.95
C LEU A 251 13.48 -23.16 16.25
N ARG A 252 14.29 -22.50 17.10
CA ARG A 252 15.59 -23.04 17.51
C ARG A 252 15.46 -24.39 18.20
N ARG A 253 14.44 -24.53 19.08
CA ARG A 253 14.15 -25.84 19.72
C ARG A 253 13.68 -26.89 18.72
N VAL A 254 12.98 -26.50 17.67
CA VAL A 254 12.62 -27.42 16.58
C VAL A 254 13.87 -27.86 15.81
N GLU A 255 14.82 -26.94 15.53
CA GLU A 255 16.09 -27.29 14.85
C GLU A 255 16.97 -28.25 15.67
N GLU A 256 16.89 -28.23 16.98
CA GLU A 256 17.64 -29.14 17.87
C GLU A 256 17.01 -30.55 17.95
N SER A 257 15.82 -30.77 17.37
CA SER A 257 15.08 -32.01 17.45
C SER A 257 15.57 -33.07 16.44
N GLU A 258 15.35 -34.34 16.77
CA GLU A 258 15.58 -35.43 15.82
C GLU A 258 14.68 -35.36 14.58
N PHE A 259 13.46 -34.84 14.76
CA PHE A 259 12.54 -34.61 13.66
C PHE A 259 13.12 -33.64 12.61
N PHE A 260 13.86 -32.62 13.03
CA PHE A 260 14.49 -31.68 12.10
C PHE A 260 15.54 -32.37 11.21
N ARG A 261 16.30 -33.32 11.70
CA ARG A 261 17.23 -34.10 10.87
C ARG A 261 16.50 -34.86 9.76
N LYS A 262 15.35 -35.48 10.08
CA LYS A 262 14.50 -36.11 9.07
C LYS A 262 13.98 -35.14 8.01
N CYS A 263 13.69 -33.88 8.44
CA CYS A 263 13.32 -32.83 7.51
C CYS A 263 14.48 -32.39 6.60
N GLN A 264 15.70 -32.36 7.13
CA GLN A 264 16.91 -32.10 6.32
C GLN A 264 17.16 -33.19 5.30
N ASP A 265 17.03 -34.47 5.69
CA ASP A 265 17.18 -35.60 4.75
C ASP A 265 16.15 -35.52 3.61
N ALA A 266 14.90 -35.16 3.92
CA ALA A 266 13.86 -34.93 2.91
C ALA A 266 14.20 -33.75 1.99
N ALA A 267 14.80 -32.70 2.50
CA ALA A 267 15.27 -31.58 1.68
C ALA A 267 16.44 -31.95 0.77
N VAL A 268 17.40 -32.74 1.26
CA VAL A 268 18.51 -33.27 0.44
C VAL A 268 17.97 -34.16 -0.68
N TYR A 269 17.02 -35.02 -0.37
CA TYR A 269 16.38 -35.88 -1.39
C TYR A 269 15.66 -35.01 -2.45
N ARG A 270 14.90 -34.02 -2.06
CA ARG A 270 14.23 -33.11 -2.98
C ARG A 270 15.22 -32.36 -3.88
N ARG A 271 16.33 -31.87 -3.32
CA ARG A 271 17.41 -31.25 -4.08
C ARG A 271 17.96 -32.20 -5.15
N ARG A 272 18.16 -33.49 -4.80
CA ARG A 272 18.63 -34.50 -5.73
C ARG A 272 17.64 -34.68 -6.88
N MET A 273 16.33 -34.75 -6.62
CA MET A 273 15.31 -34.89 -7.66
C MET A 273 15.31 -33.69 -8.63
N VAL A 274 15.56 -32.49 -8.14
CA VAL A 274 15.69 -31.28 -8.98
C VAL A 274 16.93 -31.37 -9.88
N LEU A 275 18.07 -31.84 -9.35
CA LEU A 275 19.30 -32.04 -10.13
C LEU A 275 19.17 -33.18 -11.15
N ASP A 276 18.48 -34.25 -10.80
CA ASP A 276 18.17 -35.35 -11.73
C ASP A 276 17.28 -34.84 -12.90
N THR A 277 16.38 -33.91 -12.63
CA THR A 277 15.56 -33.25 -13.68
C THR A 277 16.43 -32.38 -14.60
N LEU A 278 17.41 -31.66 -14.06
CA LEU A 278 18.37 -30.88 -14.85
C LEU A 278 19.27 -31.83 -15.70
N ALA A 279 19.72 -32.94 -15.12
CA ALA A 279 20.49 -33.92 -15.85
C ALA A 279 19.71 -34.56 -17.02
N ARG A 280 18.43 -34.89 -16.82
CA ARG A 280 17.55 -35.35 -17.89
C ARG A 280 17.32 -34.30 -18.96
N PHE A 281 17.13 -33.03 -18.58
CA PHE A 281 17.06 -31.93 -19.53
C PHE A 281 18.32 -31.88 -20.42
N ASN A 282 19.51 -31.95 -19.83
CA ASN A 282 20.76 -31.97 -20.58
C ASN A 282 20.88 -33.17 -21.56
N GLN A 283 20.38 -34.34 -21.16
CA GLN A 283 20.51 -35.58 -21.96
C GLN A 283 19.44 -35.69 -23.06
N GLN A 284 18.22 -35.23 -22.82
CA GLN A 284 17.06 -35.54 -23.66
C GLN A 284 16.46 -34.33 -24.37
N GLU A 285 16.50 -33.15 -23.75
CA GLU A 285 15.78 -31.97 -24.20
C GLU A 285 16.68 -30.84 -24.69
N LEU A 286 17.96 -30.79 -24.31
CA LEU A 286 18.86 -29.69 -24.64
C LEU A 286 19.02 -29.48 -26.15
N GLU A 287 19.17 -30.58 -26.92
CA GLU A 287 19.28 -30.48 -28.38
C GLU A 287 18.01 -29.91 -29.02
N LYS A 288 16.85 -30.39 -28.58
CA LYS A 288 15.54 -29.88 -29.03
C LYS A 288 15.36 -28.42 -28.66
N PHE A 289 15.78 -28.04 -27.45
CA PHE A 289 15.74 -26.65 -26.95
C PHE A 289 16.62 -25.76 -27.82
N ASN A 290 17.87 -26.17 -28.08
CA ASN A 290 18.78 -25.42 -28.92
C ASN A 290 18.22 -25.22 -30.34
N ALA A 291 17.66 -26.26 -30.91
CA ALA A 291 17.05 -26.22 -32.25
C ALA A 291 15.80 -25.32 -32.30
N ALA A 292 14.93 -25.43 -31.29
CA ALA A 292 13.68 -24.66 -31.22
C ALA A 292 13.91 -23.15 -31.16
N TYR A 293 14.94 -22.72 -30.43
CA TYR A 293 15.24 -21.28 -30.22
C TYR A 293 16.39 -20.75 -31.06
N LYS A 294 17.03 -21.63 -31.86
CA LYS A 294 18.21 -21.31 -32.68
C LYS A 294 19.37 -20.77 -31.84
N VAL A 295 19.60 -21.39 -30.67
CA VAL A 295 20.68 -21.09 -29.75
C VAL A 295 21.66 -22.28 -29.64
N ALA A 296 22.84 -22.07 -29.04
CA ALA A 296 23.85 -23.10 -28.89
C ALA A 296 24.33 -23.14 -27.42
N PHE A 297 23.52 -23.69 -26.53
CA PHE A 297 23.93 -23.91 -25.15
C PHE A 297 24.68 -25.27 -25.05
N ALA A 298 25.78 -25.24 -24.29
CA ALA A 298 26.41 -26.46 -23.79
C ALA A 298 25.56 -27.08 -22.67
N ALA A 299 25.89 -28.31 -22.29
CA ALA A 299 25.26 -28.92 -21.11
C ALA A 299 25.42 -28.02 -19.89
N ILE A 300 24.31 -27.82 -19.19
CA ILE A 300 24.26 -26.90 -18.03
C ILE A 300 24.92 -27.60 -16.85
N SER A 301 25.90 -26.92 -16.25
CA SER A 301 26.56 -27.37 -15.04
C SER A 301 25.65 -27.30 -13.83
N GLU A 302 25.68 -28.35 -12.99
CA GLU A 302 25.00 -28.34 -11.70
C GLU A 302 25.53 -27.23 -10.78
N GLU A 303 26.86 -26.98 -10.83
CA GLU A 303 27.49 -25.95 -10.01
C GLU A 303 27.01 -24.55 -10.38
N ASP A 304 26.92 -24.22 -11.68
CA ASP A 304 26.44 -22.93 -12.17
C ASP A 304 24.97 -22.75 -11.84
N PHE A 305 24.15 -23.80 -11.97
CA PHE A 305 22.76 -23.73 -11.56
C PHE A 305 22.62 -23.48 -10.05
N LEU A 306 23.32 -24.25 -9.21
CA LEU A 306 23.26 -24.08 -7.76
C LEU A 306 23.79 -22.73 -7.31
N ALA A 307 24.81 -22.19 -7.97
CA ALA A 307 25.30 -20.83 -7.72
C ALA A 307 24.27 -19.75 -8.06
N SER A 308 23.35 -20.02 -8.97
CA SER A 308 22.25 -19.11 -9.31
C SER A 308 21.12 -19.10 -8.27
N VAL A 309 21.00 -20.15 -7.46
CA VAL A 309 19.99 -20.25 -6.39
C VAL A 309 20.50 -19.53 -5.15
N GLN A 310 20.09 -18.29 -4.96
CA GLN A 310 20.59 -17.41 -3.90
C GLN A 310 19.94 -17.65 -2.55
N TYR A 311 18.78 -18.29 -2.52
CA TYR A 311 17.96 -18.49 -1.32
C TYR A 311 17.51 -19.94 -1.21
N GLY A 312 17.50 -20.47 0.01
CA GLY A 312 16.83 -21.69 0.40
C GLY A 312 17.19 -22.96 -0.40
N GLN A 313 16.17 -23.72 -0.72
CA GLN A 313 16.28 -24.98 -1.42
C GLN A 313 16.09 -24.80 -2.94
N PRO A 314 16.90 -25.47 -3.79
CA PRO A 314 16.64 -25.47 -5.23
C PRO A 314 15.33 -26.22 -5.54
N GLU A 315 14.55 -25.66 -6.47
CA GLU A 315 13.25 -26.15 -6.92
C GLU A 315 13.18 -26.15 -8.45
N LEU A 316 12.18 -26.81 -9.01
CA LEU A 316 11.99 -26.84 -10.47
C LEU A 316 11.77 -25.45 -11.06
N GLU A 317 11.10 -24.58 -10.32
CA GLU A 317 10.91 -23.19 -10.71
C GLU A 317 12.22 -22.44 -10.89
N HIS A 318 13.25 -22.77 -10.08
CA HIS A 318 14.60 -22.21 -10.22
C HIS A 318 15.30 -22.72 -11.48
N VAL A 319 15.13 -24.01 -11.83
CA VAL A 319 15.65 -24.56 -13.11
C VAL A 319 15.00 -23.83 -14.28
N GLY A 320 13.68 -23.70 -14.28
CA GLY A 320 12.94 -22.97 -15.32
C GLY A 320 13.35 -21.50 -15.41
N GLU A 321 13.61 -20.84 -14.28
CA GLU A 321 14.07 -19.44 -14.25
C GLU A 321 15.49 -19.29 -14.76
N TYR A 322 16.38 -20.18 -14.38
CA TYR A 322 17.76 -20.20 -14.84
C TYR A 322 17.83 -20.37 -16.36
N LEU A 323 17.12 -21.37 -16.91
CA LEU A 323 17.01 -21.59 -18.34
C LEU A 323 16.40 -20.39 -19.09
N ALA A 324 15.32 -19.84 -18.55
CA ALA A 324 14.68 -18.65 -19.12
C ALA A 324 15.62 -17.44 -19.11
N SER A 325 16.42 -17.26 -18.06
CA SER A 325 17.39 -16.16 -17.96
C SER A 325 18.52 -16.29 -18.96
N LEU A 326 19.07 -17.49 -19.14
CA LEU A 326 20.08 -17.80 -20.15
C LEU A 326 19.56 -17.53 -21.55
N LEU A 327 18.35 -18.04 -21.86
CA LEU A 327 17.72 -17.83 -23.16
C LEU A 327 17.45 -16.36 -23.44
N LYS A 328 16.90 -15.63 -22.52
CA LYS A 328 16.67 -14.17 -22.64
C LYS A 328 17.96 -13.40 -22.85
N LYS A 329 19.04 -13.74 -22.13
CA LYS A 329 20.34 -13.08 -22.28
C LYS A 329 20.89 -13.26 -23.69
N GLN A 330 20.83 -14.47 -24.23
CA GLN A 330 21.33 -14.76 -25.57
C GLN A 330 20.48 -14.13 -26.66
N LEU A 331 19.15 -14.26 -26.58
CA LEU A 331 18.22 -13.63 -27.54
C LEU A 331 18.31 -12.09 -27.51
N SER A 332 18.52 -11.49 -26.34
CA SER A 332 18.71 -10.03 -26.23
C SER A 332 20.02 -9.58 -26.84
N ALA A 333 21.09 -10.36 -26.71
CA ALA A 333 22.38 -10.08 -27.34
C ALA A 333 22.28 -10.21 -28.88
N GLU A 334 21.63 -11.26 -29.39
CA GLU A 334 21.35 -11.45 -30.82
C GLU A 334 20.51 -10.30 -31.38
N LEU A 335 19.45 -9.89 -30.69
CA LEU A 335 18.60 -8.76 -31.09
C LEU A 335 19.41 -7.46 -31.18
N ALA A 336 20.24 -7.19 -30.19
CA ALA A 336 21.08 -5.98 -30.18
C ALA A 336 22.11 -5.98 -31.35
N GLN A 337 22.63 -7.13 -31.71
CA GLN A 337 23.54 -7.29 -32.85
C GLN A 337 22.81 -7.11 -34.18
N LEU A 338 21.66 -7.77 -34.37
CA LEU A 338 20.85 -7.63 -35.61
C LEU A 338 20.38 -6.19 -35.83
N GLN A 339 20.01 -5.49 -34.78
CA GLN A 339 19.64 -4.07 -34.83
C GLN A 339 20.80 -3.16 -35.24
N LYS A 340 22.03 -3.46 -34.80
CA LYS A 340 23.24 -2.73 -35.21
C LYS A 340 23.58 -2.97 -36.68
N GLU A 341 23.40 -4.20 -37.17
CA GLU A 341 23.72 -4.61 -38.53
C GLU A 341 22.61 -4.29 -39.51
N GLN A 342 21.46 -3.77 -39.09
CA GLN A 342 20.24 -3.51 -39.89
C GLN A 342 19.80 -4.72 -40.73
N ARG A 343 20.00 -5.95 -40.22
CA ARG A 343 19.69 -7.21 -40.90
C ARG A 343 18.41 -7.83 -40.36
N SER A 344 17.61 -8.42 -41.26
CA SER A 344 16.49 -9.34 -41.01
C SER A 344 15.42 -8.82 -39.99
N GLU A 345 14.51 -7.97 -40.44
CA GLU A 345 13.34 -7.49 -39.69
C GLU A 345 12.48 -8.65 -39.14
N ASP A 346 12.33 -9.73 -39.91
CA ASP A 346 11.54 -10.90 -39.50
C ASP A 346 12.15 -11.62 -38.30
N ARG A 347 13.48 -11.80 -38.25
CA ARG A 347 14.15 -12.42 -37.10
C ARG A 347 14.09 -11.48 -35.88
N CYS A 348 14.21 -10.19 -36.06
CA CYS A 348 14.03 -9.23 -34.98
C CYS A 348 12.63 -9.30 -34.37
N ARG A 349 11.59 -9.47 -35.20
CA ARG A 349 10.21 -9.63 -34.75
C ARG A 349 10.05 -10.97 -34.00
N GLU A 350 10.55 -12.08 -34.56
CA GLU A 350 10.52 -13.40 -33.92
C GLU A 350 11.19 -13.38 -32.52
N ILE A 351 12.38 -12.78 -32.42
CA ILE A 351 13.11 -12.68 -31.15
C ILE A 351 12.32 -11.80 -30.15
N THR A 352 11.73 -10.72 -30.62
CA THR A 352 10.93 -9.83 -29.73
C THR A 352 9.72 -10.55 -29.18
N GLU A 353 9.00 -11.31 -29.99
CA GLU A 353 7.87 -12.15 -29.57
C GLU A 353 8.32 -13.25 -28.60
N LEU A 354 9.44 -13.91 -28.87
CA LEU A 354 10.01 -14.92 -27.98
C LEU A 354 10.39 -14.32 -26.61
N LEU A 355 11.07 -13.16 -26.60
CA LEU A 355 11.45 -12.47 -25.35
C LEU A 355 10.23 -12.09 -24.49
N GLU A 356 9.07 -11.83 -25.11
CA GLU A 356 7.83 -11.59 -24.39
C GLU A 356 7.18 -12.88 -23.86
N MET A 357 7.29 -13.98 -24.57
CA MET A 357 6.70 -15.28 -24.20
C MET A 357 7.53 -16.07 -23.19
N VAL A 358 8.86 -16.01 -23.29
CA VAL A 358 9.74 -16.80 -22.43
C VAL A 358 9.58 -16.39 -20.97
N SER A 359 9.08 -17.33 -20.17
CA SER A 359 9.01 -17.26 -18.71
C SER A 359 9.46 -18.59 -18.11
N SER A 360 9.71 -18.64 -16.80
CA SER A 360 10.07 -19.92 -16.18
C SER A 360 8.96 -20.95 -16.30
N GLU A 361 7.71 -20.53 -16.15
CA GLU A 361 6.52 -21.38 -16.28
C GLU A 361 6.42 -21.97 -17.68
N TRP A 362 6.71 -21.15 -18.70
CA TRP A 362 6.69 -21.58 -20.09
C TRP A 362 7.80 -22.59 -20.39
N ILE A 363 9.02 -22.38 -19.84
CA ILE A 363 10.11 -23.35 -19.95
C ILE A 363 9.74 -24.66 -19.23
N MET A 364 9.21 -24.56 -18.01
CA MET A 364 8.81 -25.73 -17.23
C MET A 364 7.72 -26.55 -17.93
N GLU A 365 6.75 -25.90 -18.56
CA GLU A 365 5.66 -26.60 -19.25
C GLU A 365 6.12 -27.33 -20.52
N LYS A 366 7.07 -26.73 -21.25
CA LYS A 366 7.49 -27.26 -22.54
C LYS A 366 8.69 -28.20 -22.49
N HIS A 367 9.59 -28.03 -21.52
CA HIS A 367 10.91 -28.63 -21.54
C HIS A 367 11.31 -29.36 -20.26
N LEU A 368 10.53 -29.27 -19.19
CA LEU A 368 10.84 -29.97 -17.95
C LEU A 368 9.75 -30.98 -17.59
N ASP A 369 10.17 -32.20 -17.25
CA ASP A 369 9.26 -33.21 -16.73
C ASP A 369 8.97 -32.97 -15.24
N ARG A 370 7.80 -32.39 -14.94
CA ARG A 370 7.35 -32.10 -13.57
C ARG A 370 7.00 -33.35 -12.78
N SER A 371 6.71 -34.47 -13.46
CA SER A 371 6.24 -35.68 -12.80
C SER A 371 7.30 -36.32 -11.87
N ILE A 372 8.58 -36.10 -12.15
CA ILE A 372 9.70 -36.69 -11.42
C ILE A 372 9.70 -36.32 -9.94
N VAL A 373 9.39 -35.06 -9.61
CA VAL A 373 9.43 -34.58 -8.22
C VAL A 373 8.18 -34.99 -7.42
N ASP A 374 7.08 -35.32 -8.11
CA ASP A 374 5.80 -35.64 -7.49
C ASP A 374 5.43 -37.14 -7.56
N GLN A 375 6.20 -37.96 -8.27
CA GLN A 375 5.96 -39.39 -8.33
C GLN A 375 6.57 -40.12 -7.12
N VAL A 376 5.83 -41.08 -6.59
CA VAL A 376 6.38 -42.02 -5.61
C VAL A 376 7.25 -43.04 -6.38
N PRO A 377 8.51 -43.23 -6.00
CA PRO A 377 9.36 -44.23 -6.65
C PRO A 377 8.84 -45.66 -6.41
N GLU A 378 9.12 -46.59 -7.34
CA GLU A 378 8.72 -47.97 -7.22
C GLU A 378 9.30 -48.61 -5.97
N ASP A 379 10.55 -48.30 -5.64
CA ASP A 379 11.18 -48.68 -4.39
C ASP A 379 10.99 -47.59 -3.34
N VAL A 380 10.05 -47.78 -2.43
CA VAL A 380 9.71 -46.89 -1.34
C VAL A 380 10.83 -46.72 -0.31
N GLU A 381 11.76 -47.68 -0.24
CA GLU A 381 12.88 -47.61 0.71
C GLU A 381 13.91 -46.52 0.34
N VAL A 382 13.93 -46.08 -0.91
CA VAL A 382 14.76 -44.95 -1.37
C VAL A 382 14.28 -43.61 -0.81
N LEU A 383 13.01 -43.54 -0.40
CA LEU A 383 12.47 -42.30 0.20
C LEU A 383 13.06 -42.05 1.60
N PRO A 384 13.34 -40.79 1.93
CA PRO A 384 13.65 -40.35 3.29
C PRO A 384 12.58 -40.80 4.29
N GLU A 385 12.97 -41.04 5.53
CA GLU A 385 12.07 -41.52 6.59
C GLU A 385 10.83 -40.62 6.71
N LEU A 386 10.99 -39.26 6.66
CA LEU A 386 9.88 -38.32 6.72
C LEU A 386 8.85 -38.56 5.63
N ASN A 387 9.29 -38.82 4.38
CA ASN A 387 8.41 -39.01 3.24
C ASN A 387 7.72 -40.40 3.24
N ARG A 388 8.23 -41.35 4.03
CA ARG A 388 7.60 -42.65 4.26
C ARG A 388 6.53 -42.60 5.36
N TYR A 389 6.49 -41.52 6.16
CA TYR A 389 5.45 -41.39 7.18
C TYR A 389 4.07 -41.42 6.57
N THR A 390 3.16 -42.13 7.24
CA THR A 390 1.75 -41.96 6.99
C THR A 390 1.30 -40.61 7.56
N PRO A 391 0.20 -40.03 7.05
CA PRO A 391 -0.34 -38.78 7.57
C PRO A 391 -0.57 -38.80 9.09
N ARG A 392 -1.00 -39.93 9.62
CA ARG A 392 -1.17 -40.14 11.07
C ARG A 392 0.14 -40.04 11.84
N GLN A 393 1.18 -40.72 11.39
CA GLN A 393 2.52 -40.68 12.00
C GLN A 393 3.08 -39.27 12.03
N LEU A 394 2.93 -38.53 10.94
CA LEU A 394 3.34 -37.10 10.89
C LEU A 394 2.60 -36.28 11.95
N VAL A 395 1.28 -36.44 12.08
CA VAL A 395 0.48 -35.72 13.09
C VAL A 395 0.96 -36.08 14.50
N GLU A 396 1.28 -37.32 14.78
CA GLU A 396 1.79 -37.79 16.08
C GLU A 396 3.16 -37.18 16.41
N GLU A 397 4.07 -37.08 15.42
CA GLU A 397 5.36 -36.42 15.57
C GLU A 397 5.20 -34.91 15.86
N LEU A 398 4.36 -34.22 15.10
CA LEU A 398 4.14 -32.79 15.26
C LEU A 398 3.46 -32.43 16.61
N ARG A 399 2.69 -33.35 17.20
CA ARG A 399 2.11 -33.19 18.53
C ARG A 399 3.13 -33.17 19.68
N LYS A 400 4.34 -33.63 19.43
CA LYS A 400 5.42 -33.64 20.45
C LYS A 400 5.95 -32.22 20.73
N PHE A 401 5.76 -31.27 19.81
CA PHE A 401 6.22 -29.92 19.99
C PHE A 401 5.30 -29.11 20.91
N PRO A 402 5.85 -28.34 21.87
CA PRO A 402 5.10 -27.62 22.88
C PRO A 402 4.57 -26.27 22.33
N ALA A 403 3.77 -26.31 21.30
CA ALA A 403 3.11 -25.14 20.74
C ALA A 403 1.71 -25.49 20.26
N ALA A 404 0.78 -24.55 20.33
CA ALA A 404 -0.46 -24.71 19.59
C ALA A 404 -0.17 -24.65 18.09
N PHE A 405 -0.83 -25.46 17.30
CA PHE A 405 -0.62 -25.49 15.86
C PHE A 405 -1.92 -25.77 15.11
N ARG A 406 -1.85 -25.54 13.81
CA ARG A 406 -2.87 -25.93 12.86
C ARG A 406 -2.22 -26.83 11.82
N ILE A 407 -2.90 -27.92 11.45
CA ILE A 407 -2.54 -28.74 10.29
C ILE A 407 -3.61 -28.53 9.23
N THR A 408 -3.20 -28.04 8.07
CA THR A 408 -4.03 -27.87 6.88
C THR A 408 -3.73 -28.98 5.90
N LEU A 409 -4.76 -29.69 5.45
CA LEU A 409 -4.66 -30.67 4.38
C LEU A 409 -4.79 -29.93 3.04
N ASN A 410 -3.79 -30.05 2.20
CA ASN A 410 -3.87 -29.64 0.79
C ASN A 410 -4.73 -30.66 0.03
N LEU A 411 -5.73 -30.19 -0.71
CA LEU A 411 -6.69 -31.07 -1.41
C LEU A 411 -6.28 -31.41 -2.84
N SER A 412 -5.13 -30.94 -3.30
CA SER A 412 -4.60 -31.24 -4.63
C SER A 412 -4.54 -32.76 -4.86
N LYS A 413 -5.11 -33.25 -5.95
CA LYS A 413 -5.15 -34.67 -6.33
C LYS A 413 -5.84 -35.62 -5.32
N LEU A 414 -6.63 -35.09 -4.36
CA LEU A 414 -7.39 -35.90 -3.40
C LEU A 414 -8.87 -35.98 -3.80
N SER A 415 -9.40 -37.21 -3.76
CA SER A 415 -10.82 -37.48 -3.94
C SER A 415 -11.60 -37.41 -2.62
N LEU A 416 -12.93 -37.39 -2.68
CA LEU A 416 -13.79 -37.40 -1.49
C LEU A 416 -13.50 -38.63 -0.59
N PRO A 417 -13.38 -39.87 -1.13
CA PRO A 417 -12.98 -41.04 -0.34
C PRO A 417 -11.66 -40.87 0.41
N ASP A 418 -10.63 -40.30 -0.26
CA ASP A 418 -9.32 -40.04 0.34
C ASP A 418 -9.42 -39.13 1.54
N VAL A 419 -10.15 -38.00 1.38
CA VAL A 419 -10.27 -36.98 2.44
C VAL A 419 -11.03 -37.54 3.64
N ILE A 420 -12.11 -38.28 3.42
CA ILE A 420 -12.87 -38.94 4.52
C ILE A 420 -11.94 -39.88 5.31
N GLU A 421 -11.21 -40.75 4.62
CA GLU A 421 -10.28 -41.71 5.24
C GLU A 421 -9.17 -40.97 6.02
N LEU A 422 -8.53 -39.96 5.43
CA LEU A 422 -7.48 -39.18 6.06
C LEU A 422 -7.96 -38.45 7.31
N LEU A 423 -9.14 -37.81 7.27
CA LEU A 423 -9.74 -37.16 8.44
C LEU A 423 -10.02 -38.15 9.59
N TYR A 424 -10.48 -39.36 9.27
CA TYR A 424 -10.74 -40.39 10.25
C TYR A 424 -9.46 -40.95 10.83
N LEU A 425 -8.46 -41.32 10.00
CA LEU A 425 -7.18 -41.89 10.43
C LEU A 425 -6.39 -40.91 11.31
N CYS A 426 -6.42 -39.62 11.00
CA CYS A 426 -5.71 -38.59 11.77
C CYS A 426 -6.45 -38.16 13.06
N GLN A 427 -7.63 -38.68 13.35
CA GLN A 427 -8.35 -38.52 14.62
C GLN A 427 -8.41 -37.07 15.12
N GLY A 428 -8.87 -36.14 14.25
CA GLY A 428 -8.95 -34.71 14.54
C GLY A 428 -7.61 -33.95 14.51
N GLY A 429 -6.53 -34.61 14.10
CA GLY A 429 -5.22 -33.98 13.92
C GLY A 429 -5.20 -32.99 12.76
N ILE A 430 -5.95 -33.26 11.68
CA ILE A 430 -6.17 -32.31 10.59
C ILE A 430 -7.24 -31.34 11.05
N SER A 431 -6.85 -30.07 11.21
CA SER A 431 -7.75 -29.02 11.76
C SER A 431 -8.33 -28.10 10.67
N THR A 432 -7.83 -28.19 9.43
CA THR A 432 -8.22 -27.26 8.37
C THR A 432 -8.09 -27.95 7.01
N LEU A 433 -8.95 -27.61 6.06
CA LEU A 433 -8.89 -28.03 4.67
C LEU A 433 -8.64 -26.83 3.76
N GLU A 434 -7.75 -26.96 2.80
CA GLU A 434 -7.55 -25.94 1.76
C GLU A 434 -8.60 -26.10 0.66
N ILE A 435 -9.83 -25.59 0.91
CA ILE A 435 -10.99 -25.78 0.04
C ILE A 435 -10.90 -25.07 -1.30
N PHE A 436 -9.94 -24.16 -1.44
CA PHE A 436 -9.65 -23.47 -2.68
C PHE A 436 -8.17 -23.13 -2.79
N ASN A 437 -7.58 -23.56 -3.90
CA ASN A 437 -6.27 -23.19 -4.34
C ASN A 437 -6.37 -22.64 -5.78
N LEU A 438 -5.84 -21.43 -6.01
CA LEU A 438 -5.99 -20.75 -7.30
C LEU A 438 -5.22 -21.48 -8.41
N LYS A 439 -4.06 -22.06 -8.09
CA LYS A 439 -3.26 -22.85 -9.03
C LYS A 439 -4.03 -24.09 -9.49
N ASP A 440 -4.61 -24.86 -8.56
CA ASP A 440 -5.39 -26.06 -8.87
C ASP A 440 -6.65 -25.72 -9.67
N GLN A 441 -7.31 -24.60 -9.35
CA GLN A 441 -8.46 -24.09 -10.11
C GLN A 441 -8.07 -23.79 -11.58
N LEU A 442 -6.92 -23.20 -11.83
CA LEU A 442 -6.42 -22.92 -13.18
C LEU A 442 -6.01 -24.18 -13.94
N ASN A 443 -5.54 -25.19 -13.20
CA ASN A 443 -5.22 -26.52 -13.76
C ASN A 443 -6.46 -27.43 -13.96
N GLY A 444 -7.65 -27.02 -13.49
CA GLY A 444 -8.86 -27.81 -13.60
C GLY A 444 -9.00 -28.93 -12.55
N GLU A 445 -8.24 -28.89 -11.44
CA GLU A 445 -8.15 -29.95 -10.45
C GLU A 445 -9.13 -29.80 -9.26
N ASN A 446 -10.10 -28.89 -9.32
CA ASN A 446 -10.95 -28.46 -8.17
C ASN A 446 -12.33 -29.16 -8.07
N ASP A 447 -12.61 -30.21 -8.82
CA ASP A 447 -13.96 -30.79 -8.91
C ASP A 447 -14.45 -31.41 -7.59
N ALA A 448 -13.59 -32.02 -6.80
CA ALA A 448 -13.94 -32.63 -5.52
C ALA A 448 -14.21 -31.63 -4.39
N CYS A 449 -13.77 -30.39 -4.49
CA CYS A 449 -13.82 -29.41 -3.41
C CYS A 449 -15.25 -29.10 -2.90
N LYS A 450 -16.25 -29.19 -3.78
CA LYS A 450 -17.66 -28.97 -3.37
C LYS A 450 -18.17 -30.07 -2.44
N ALA A 451 -17.90 -31.35 -2.77
CA ALA A 451 -18.29 -32.48 -1.94
C ALA A 451 -17.52 -32.49 -0.61
N ILE A 452 -16.23 -32.19 -0.65
CA ILE A 452 -15.35 -32.07 0.53
C ILE A 452 -15.80 -30.92 1.45
N ASN A 453 -16.23 -29.78 0.90
CA ASN A 453 -16.77 -28.71 1.73
C ASN A 453 -18.13 -29.09 2.37
N LYS A 454 -18.99 -29.87 1.70
CA LYS A 454 -20.20 -30.42 2.32
C LYS A 454 -19.86 -31.38 3.45
N LEU A 455 -18.83 -32.21 3.28
CA LEU A 455 -18.31 -33.10 4.33
C LEU A 455 -17.89 -32.31 5.56
N ARG A 456 -17.08 -31.24 5.35
CA ARG A 456 -16.63 -30.35 6.42
C ARG A 456 -17.80 -29.75 7.22
N ILE A 457 -18.78 -29.21 6.52
CA ILE A 457 -19.98 -28.62 7.15
C ILE A 457 -20.78 -29.69 7.89
N ALA A 458 -20.92 -30.88 7.32
CA ALA A 458 -21.68 -31.97 7.93
C ALA A 458 -20.99 -32.48 9.21
N LEU A 459 -19.65 -32.58 9.23
CA LEU A 459 -18.87 -32.94 10.41
C LEU A 459 -19.01 -31.88 11.53
N ASN A 460 -18.83 -30.59 11.19
CA ASN A 460 -18.93 -29.51 12.17
C ASN A 460 -20.35 -29.43 12.82
N ASN A 461 -21.37 -29.67 12.03
CA ASN A 461 -22.77 -29.62 12.50
C ASN A 461 -23.23 -30.95 13.12
N GLY A 462 -22.42 -32.00 13.09
CA GLY A 462 -22.83 -33.35 13.50
C GLY A 462 -24.04 -33.91 12.70
N ALA A 463 -24.14 -33.55 11.42
CA ALA A 463 -25.27 -33.86 10.55
C ALA A 463 -25.19 -35.31 10.03
N VAL A 464 -25.59 -36.26 10.88
CA VAL A 464 -25.47 -37.71 10.64
C VAL A 464 -26.03 -38.16 9.29
N PHE A 465 -27.16 -37.59 8.89
CA PHE A 465 -27.79 -37.97 7.62
C PHE A 465 -26.99 -37.51 6.41
N ALA A 466 -26.47 -36.27 6.44
CA ALA A 466 -25.62 -35.74 5.38
C ALA A 466 -24.29 -36.52 5.30
N LEU A 467 -23.72 -36.90 6.45
CA LEU A 467 -22.47 -37.70 6.49
C LEU A 467 -22.68 -39.09 5.90
N LYS A 468 -23.79 -39.78 6.23
CA LYS A 468 -24.11 -41.08 5.62
C LYS A 468 -24.22 -41.02 4.11
N ASN A 469 -24.92 -39.99 3.58
CA ASN A 469 -25.03 -39.81 2.13
C ASN A 469 -23.69 -39.61 1.46
N LEU A 470 -22.82 -38.79 2.07
CA LEU A 470 -21.46 -38.54 1.56
C LEU A 470 -20.57 -39.80 1.64
N LEU A 471 -20.72 -40.60 2.68
CA LEU A 471 -20.03 -41.89 2.81
C LEU A 471 -20.48 -42.89 1.75
N PHE A 472 -21.78 -42.97 1.47
CA PHE A 472 -22.27 -43.83 0.38
C PHE A 472 -21.76 -43.37 -0.97
N GLN A 473 -21.79 -42.05 -1.24
CA GLN A 473 -21.17 -41.48 -2.44
C GLN A 473 -19.66 -41.85 -2.52
N ALA A 474 -18.92 -41.72 -1.43
CA ALA A 474 -17.51 -42.06 -1.38
C ALA A 474 -17.23 -43.54 -1.62
N ILE A 475 -18.11 -44.44 -1.11
CA ILE A 475 -17.99 -45.87 -1.34
C ILE A 475 -18.21 -46.20 -2.82
N GLU A 476 -19.14 -45.54 -3.48
CA GLU A 476 -19.41 -45.70 -4.92
C GLU A 476 -18.26 -45.17 -5.77
N GLU A 477 -17.68 -44.03 -5.39
CA GLU A 477 -16.53 -43.40 -6.10
C GLU A 477 -15.20 -44.13 -5.89
N SER A 478 -15.09 -44.91 -4.83
CA SER A 478 -13.82 -45.61 -4.52
C SER A 478 -13.57 -46.77 -5.47
N SER A 479 -12.37 -46.85 -6.02
CA SER A 479 -11.92 -47.96 -6.89
C SER A 479 -11.24 -49.11 -6.14
N SER A 480 -10.81 -48.91 -4.89
CA SER A 480 -10.11 -49.89 -4.06
C SER A 480 -11.04 -50.58 -3.10
N ASP A 481 -11.08 -51.91 -3.09
CA ASP A 481 -11.90 -52.72 -2.16
C ASP A 481 -11.44 -52.52 -0.70
N GLU A 482 -10.15 -52.31 -0.47
CA GLU A 482 -9.61 -52.00 0.85
C GLU A 482 -10.16 -50.65 1.35
N GLN A 483 -10.18 -49.62 0.49
CA GLN A 483 -10.72 -48.29 0.85
C GLN A 483 -12.24 -48.36 1.12
N LYS A 484 -12.98 -49.17 0.31
CA LYS A 484 -14.42 -49.41 0.56
C LYS A 484 -14.68 -50.01 1.94
N GLN A 485 -13.83 -51.00 2.32
CA GLN A 485 -13.93 -51.63 3.64
C GLN A 485 -13.69 -50.61 4.77
N ILE A 486 -12.68 -49.76 4.67
CA ILE A 486 -12.42 -48.68 5.64
C ILE A 486 -13.58 -47.70 5.71
N LEU A 487 -14.14 -47.29 4.57
CA LEU A 487 -15.33 -46.38 4.52
C LEU A 487 -16.56 -47.04 5.15
N HIS A 488 -16.76 -48.33 5.01
CA HIS A 488 -17.78 -49.11 5.70
C HIS A 488 -17.54 -49.13 7.23
N ASP A 489 -16.31 -49.24 7.67
CA ASP A 489 -16.00 -49.25 9.09
C ASP A 489 -16.18 -47.85 9.71
N ILE A 490 -15.88 -46.76 8.94
CA ILE A 490 -16.19 -45.38 9.32
C ILE A 490 -17.74 -45.19 9.43
N LEU A 491 -18.50 -45.79 8.52
CA LEU A 491 -19.96 -45.74 8.55
C LEU A 491 -20.51 -46.40 9.83
N LYS A 492 -19.88 -47.45 10.33
CA LYS A 492 -20.22 -48.11 11.62
C LYS A 492 -19.86 -47.23 12.80
N ASP A 493 -18.74 -46.49 12.74
CA ASP A 493 -18.24 -45.61 13.84
C ASP A 493 -18.45 -44.12 13.53
N LEU A 494 -19.57 -43.76 13.00
CA LEU A 494 -19.90 -42.37 12.66
C LEU A 494 -19.85 -41.44 13.90
N SER A 495 -20.24 -41.97 15.05
CA SER A 495 -20.21 -41.21 16.29
C SER A 495 -18.77 -40.88 16.76
N GLY A 496 -17.82 -41.79 16.55
CA GLY A 496 -16.40 -41.58 16.77
C GLY A 496 -15.86 -40.51 15.83
N PHE A 497 -16.20 -40.59 14.54
CA PHE A 497 -15.79 -39.64 13.53
C PHE A 497 -16.26 -38.20 13.86
N ILE A 498 -17.54 -38.01 14.20
CA ILE A 498 -18.09 -36.71 14.59
C ILE A 498 -17.39 -36.20 15.86
N ARG A 499 -17.09 -37.08 16.81
CA ARG A 499 -16.45 -36.70 18.09
C ARG A 499 -15.10 -36.03 17.89
N PHE A 500 -14.32 -36.44 16.88
CA PHE A 500 -13.02 -35.84 16.58
C PHE A 500 -13.11 -34.32 16.31
N TYR A 501 -14.24 -33.82 15.77
CA TYR A 501 -14.44 -32.45 15.39
C TYR A 501 -15.45 -31.71 16.28
N LYS A 502 -15.96 -32.35 17.34
CA LYS A 502 -16.97 -31.75 18.23
C LYS A 502 -16.45 -30.52 19.01
N HIS A 503 -15.18 -30.53 19.37
CA HIS A 503 -14.55 -29.50 20.20
C HIS A 503 -13.61 -28.56 19.42
N SER A 504 -13.23 -28.95 18.22
CA SER A 504 -12.38 -28.19 17.33
C SER A 504 -12.95 -28.29 15.92
N GLU A 505 -13.70 -27.27 15.53
CA GLU A 505 -14.32 -27.22 14.19
C GLU A 505 -13.27 -27.35 13.09
N LEU A 506 -13.55 -28.15 12.07
CA LEU A 506 -12.75 -28.29 10.88
C LEU A 506 -12.83 -27.01 10.06
N GLY A 507 -11.76 -26.24 10.03
CA GLY A 507 -11.66 -24.96 9.35
C GLY A 507 -11.55 -25.08 7.82
N ALA A 508 -11.60 -23.93 7.15
CA ALA A 508 -11.35 -23.82 5.72
C ALA A 508 -10.30 -22.73 5.46
N THR A 509 -9.37 -22.97 4.53
CA THR A 509 -8.40 -22.01 4.04
C THR A 509 -8.51 -21.85 2.54
N LEU A 510 -8.03 -20.68 2.06
CA LEU A 510 -7.98 -20.32 0.66
C LEU A 510 -6.58 -19.79 0.37
N GLY A 511 -5.94 -20.32 -0.65
CA GLY A 511 -4.62 -19.90 -1.07
C GLY A 511 -4.53 -19.61 -2.56
N SER A 512 -3.51 -18.85 -2.96
CA SER A 512 -3.17 -18.68 -4.36
C SER A 512 -2.12 -19.68 -4.84
N ASP A 513 -1.32 -20.23 -3.95
CA ASP A 513 -0.12 -21.02 -4.25
C ASP A 513 0.84 -20.26 -5.20
N SER A 514 0.93 -18.94 -5.02
CA SER A 514 1.67 -18.06 -5.91
C SER A 514 3.15 -18.04 -5.56
N ALA A 515 3.97 -18.12 -6.58
CA ALA A 515 5.42 -17.87 -6.52
C ALA A 515 5.75 -16.36 -6.64
N SER A 516 4.82 -15.49 -6.32
CA SER A 516 4.94 -14.02 -6.29
C SER A 516 5.26 -13.31 -7.62
N HIS A 517 5.12 -13.99 -8.74
CA HIS A 517 5.25 -13.38 -10.07
C HIS A 517 4.02 -13.70 -10.94
N ALA A 518 3.37 -12.63 -11.45
CA ALA A 518 2.30 -12.80 -12.41
C ALA A 518 2.87 -12.71 -13.83
N SER A 519 2.79 -13.78 -14.59
CA SER A 519 3.11 -13.84 -16.02
C SER A 519 1.85 -14.22 -16.82
N ARG A 520 2.00 -14.45 -18.12
CA ARG A 520 0.89 -14.97 -18.94
C ARG A 520 0.36 -16.33 -18.46
N LEU A 521 1.22 -17.14 -17.86
CA LEU A 521 0.93 -18.50 -17.38
C LEU A 521 0.87 -18.60 -15.85
N ALA A 522 1.33 -17.58 -15.13
CA ALA A 522 1.35 -17.55 -13.67
C ALA A 522 0.31 -16.60 -13.10
N HIS A 523 -0.35 -17.03 -12.04
CA HIS A 523 -1.31 -16.25 -11.29
C HIS A 523 -0.62 -15.40 -10.21
N GLY A 524 -1.23 -14.28 -9.86
CA GLY A 524 -0.72 -13.41 -8.80
C GLY A 524 -1.30 -13.76 -7.43
N MET A 525 -0.60 -13.39 -6.36
CA MET A 525 -1.05 -13.57 -4.98
C MET A 525 -2.22 -12.65 -4.62
N GLY A 526 -3.02 -13.08 -3.65
CA GLY A 526 -3.99 -12.30 -2.92
C GLY A 526 -5.43 -12.55 -3.29
N LEU A 527 -6.25 -12.66 -2.26
CA LEU A 527 -7.69 -12.82 -2.28
C LEU A 527 -8.34 -11.73 -1.42
N VAL A 528 -9.55 -11.31 -1.75
CA VAL A 528 -10.29 -10.31 -0.98
C VAL A 528 -11.78 -10.64 -0.93
N VAL A 529 -12.39 -10.40 0.23
CA VAL A 529 -13.85 -10.44 0.37
C VAL A 529 -14.42 -9.14 -0.16
N VAL A 530 -15.21 -9.22 -1.23
CA VAL A 530 -15.70 -8.07 -2.01
C VAL A 530 -16.50 -7.08 -1.15
N GLU A 531 -17.28 -7.58 -0.18
CA GLU A 531 -18.07 -6.75 0.73
C GLU A 531 -17.21 -5.83 1.62
N SER A 532 -15.96 -6.18 1.85
CA SER A 532 -15.03 -5.38 2.62
C SER A 532 -14.46 -4.18 1.85
N LEU A 533 -14.65 -4.14 0.54
CA LEU A 533 -14.15 -3.09 -0.35
C LEU A 533 -15.07 -1.86 -0.37
N PRO A 534 -14.56 -0.69 -0.81
CA PRO A 534 -15.35 0.52 -0.96
C PRO A 534 -16.57 0.31 -1.88
N GLY A 535 -17.70 0.92 -1.55
CA GLY A 535 -18.96 0.75 -2.30
C GLY A 535 -18.89 1.07 -3.79
N ARG A 536 -17.93 1.93 -4.19
CA ARG A 536 -17.64 2.22 -5.59
C ARG A 536 -17.02 1.01 -6.31
N VAL A 537 -16.06 0.36 -5.68
CA VAL A 537 -15.40 -0.85 -6.21
C VAL A 537 -16.40 -1.98 -6.32
N ARG A 538 -17.20 -2.20 -5.26
CA ARG A 538 -18.26 -3.23 -5.26
C ARG A 538 -19.22 -3.05 -6.42
N ARG A 539 -19.67 -1.82 -6.66
CA ARG A 539 -20.59 -1.52 -7.79
C ARG A 539 -19.93 -1.71 -9.15
N ALA A 540 -18.65 -1.37 -9.28
CA ALA A 540 -17.91 -1.59 -10.51
C ALA A 540 -17.67 -3.09 -10.78
N PHE A 541 -17.34 -3.86 -9.75
CA PHE A 541 -17.19 -5.30 -9.80
C PHE A 541 -18.51 -5.99 -10.21
N ALA A 542 -19.63 -5.64 -9.56
CA ALA A 542 -20.95 -6.18 -9.90
C ALA A 542 -21.38 -5.89 -11.35
N ARG A 543 -20.82 -4.83 -11.99
CA ARG A 543 -21.08 -4.48 -13.39
C ARG A 543 -20.07 -5.10 -14.38
N GLY A 544 -19.16 -5.95 -13.91
CA GLY A 544 -18.11 -6.54 -14.76
C GLY A 544 -17.07 -5.52 -15.27
N LYS A 545 -16.92 -4.35 -14.60
CA LYS A 545 -16.00 -3.27 -15.02
C LYS A 545 -14.67 -3.26 -14.26
N MET A 546 -14.35 -4.33 -13.55
CA MET A 546 -13.12 -4.49 -12.77
C MET A 546 -12.39 -5.74 -13.27
N PHE A 547 -11.47 -5.56 -14.19
CA PHE A 547 -10.67 -6.66 -14.76
C PHE A 547 -9.62 -7.21 -13.77
N GLU A 548 -9.28 -6.42 -12.76
CA GLU A 548 -8.31 -6.78 -11.74
C GLU A 548 -8.86 -7.80 -10.71
N LEU A 549 -10.18 -7.91 -10.62
CA LEU A 549 -10.87 -8.79 -9.70
C LEU A 549 -11.55 -9.91 -10.46
N GLN A 550 -11.11 -11.15 -10.27
CA GLN A 550 -11.81 -12.34 -10.76
C GLN A 550 -12.55 -13.00 -9.60
N ARG A 551 -13.80 -13.37 -9.86
CA ARG A 551 -14.64 -14.06 -8.89
C ARG A 551 -14.13 -15.48 -8.66
N VAL A 552 -14.03 -15.86 -7.40
CA VAL A 552 -13.67 -17.21 -6.94
C VAL A 552 -14.94 -17.94 -6.54
N PRO A 553 -15.08 -19.25 -6.81
CA PRO A 553 -16.26 -20.03 -6.44
C PRO A 553 -16.30 -20.35 -4.93
N VAL A 554 -16.08 -19.34 -4.10
CA VAL A 554 -16.10 -19.43 -2.64
C VAL A 554 -16.88 -18.24 -2.07
N CYS A 555 -17.69 -18.51 -1.07
CA CYS A 555 -18.38 -17.53 -0.26
C CYS A 555 -17.65 -17.33 1.06
N ALA A 556 -17.52 -16.07 1.48
CA ALA A 556 -17.02 -15.70 2.79
C ALA A 556 -18.14 -15.06 3.61
N SER A 557 -18.33 -15.53 4.82
CA SER A 557 -19.21 -14.92 5.82
C SER A 557 -18.35 -14.19 6.86
N ILE A 558 -18.59 -12.90 7.04
CA ILE A 558 -17.87 -12.07 8.01
C ILE A 558 -18.77 -11.84 9.21
N TYR A 559 -18.37 -12.29 10.38
CA TYR A 559 -19.06 -12.00 11.64
C TYR A 559 -18.10 -11.48 12.71
N LYS A 560 -18.65 -10.72 13.65
CA LYS A 560 -17.92 -10.27 14.82
C LYS A 560 -18.01 -11.33 15.90
N SER A 561 -16.91 -11.94 16.25
CA SER A 561 -16.77 -12.71 17.48
C SER A 561 -16.50 -11.73 18.62
N ILE A 562 -17.37 -11.70 19.62
CA ILE A 562 -17.17 -10.93 20.83
C ILE A 562 -16.41 -11.81 21.83
N ASN A 563 -15.15 -11.52 22.04
CA ASN A 563 -14.37 -12.19 23.07
C ASN A 563 -14.33 -11.27 24.31
N PHE A 564 -14.79 -11.72 25.46
CA PHE A 564 -14.93 -10.92 26.69
C PHE A 564 -13.61 -10.26 27.14
N PHE A 565 -12.47 -10.83 26.77
CA PHE A 565 -11.15 -10.38 27.21
C PHE A 565 -10.33 -9.63 26.14
N ALA A 566 -10.68 -9.75 24.85
CA ALA A 566 -9.86 -9.23 23.75
C ALA A 566 -10.60 -8.26 22.81
N GLY A 567 -11.83 -7.88 23.11
CA GLY A 567 -12.64 -7.07 22.19
C GLY A 567 -13.19 -7.87 21.00
N GLY A 568 -13.88 -7.22 20.08
CA GLY A 568 -14.51 -7.89 18.96
C GLY A 568 -13.51 -8.22 17.86
N GLU A 569 -13.18 -9.49 17.67
CA GLU A 569 -12.43 -9.97 16.52
C GLU A 569 -13.38 -10.28 15.34
N ARG A 570 -12.97 -9.95 14.13
CA ARG A 570 -13.66 -10.38 12.92
C ARG A 570 -13.24 -11.79 12.59
N LYS A 571 -14.16 -12.73 12.67
CA LYS A 571 -13.98 -14.07 12.09
C LYS A 571 -14.53 -14.09 10.67
N VAL A 572 -13.85 -14.82 9.81
CA VAL A 572 -14.25 -15.06 8.42
C VAL A 572 -14.35 -16.55 8.24
N GLU A 573 -15.51 -17.02 7.83
CA GLU A 573 -15.73 -18.40 7.44
C GLU A 573 -15.90 -18.51 5.94
N PHE A 574 -15.35 -19.57 5.38
CA PHE A 574 -15.40 -19.85 3.95
C PHE A 574 -16.24 -21.09 3.68
N HIS A 575 -17.03 -21.02 2.63
CA HIS A 575 -17.88 -22.14 2.17
C HIS A 575 -18.10 -22.05 0.65
N CYS A 576 -18.38 -23.15 0.01
CA CYS A 576 -18.73 -23.14 -1.39
C CYS A 576 -20.13 -22.52 -1.59
N PRO A 577 -20.37 -21.79 -2.70
CA PRO A 577 -21.66 -21.21 -2.98
C PRO A 577 -22.72 -22.29 -3.18
N ASP A 578 -23.90 -22.07 -2.61
CA ASP A 578 -25.05 -22.92 -2.82
C ASP A 578 -26.11 -22.15 -3.62
N PRO A 579 -26.32 -22.50 -4.91
CA PRO A 579 -27.29 -21.84 -5.77
C PRO A 579 -28.73 -22.00 -5.28
N ALA A 580 -29.01 -23.05 -4.50
CA ALA A 580 -30.32 -23.35 -3.96
C ALA A 580 -30.62 -22.67 -2.61
N ALA A 581 -29.62 -21.99 -2.00
CA ALA A 581 -29.83 -21.34 -0.73
C ALA A 581 -30.81 -20.18 -0.82
N LYS A 582 -31.82 -20.17 0.04
CA LYS A 582 -32.80 -19.08 0.14
C LYS A 582 -32.16 -17.81 0.73
N ILE A 583 -31.20 -17.97 1.65
CA ILE A 583 -30.44 -16.91 2.30
C ILE A 583 -28.97 -17.34 2.23
N GLY A 584 -28.14 -16.55 1.55
CA GLY A 584 -26.72 -16.82 1.44
C GLY A 584 -26.13 -16.37 0.11
N CYS A 585 -24.86 -16.68 -0.08
CA CYS A 585 -24.12 -16.35 -1.28
C CYS A 585 -24.39 -17.38 -2.38
N LYS A 586 -25.04 -16.96 -3.45
CA LYS A 586 -25.37 -17.83 -4.61
C LYS A 586 -24.18 -17.96 -5.58
N GLU A 587 -23.37 -16.89 -5.64
CA GLU A 587 -22.22 -16.81 -6.51
C GLU A 587 -21.01 -16.34 -5.70
N GLY A 588 -20.01 -16.95 -5.42
CA GLY A 588 -18.88 -16.50 -4.58
C GLY A 588 -18.71 -14.98 -4.41
N ASN A 589 -18.37 -14.55 -3.23
CA ASN A 589 -18.10 -13.14 -2.90
C ASN A 589 -16.63 -12.88 -2.58
N VAL A 590 -15.79 -13.85 -2.81
CA VAL A 590 -14.34 -13.72 -2.79
C VAL A 590 -13.84 -13.47 -4.21
N ALA A 591 -12.83 -12.61 -4.34
CA ALA A 591 -12.20 -12.31 -5.62
C ALA A 591 -10.67 -12.28 -5.50
N THR A 592 -9.96 -12.55 -6.59
CA THR A 592 -8.50 -12.44 -6.67
C THR A 592 -8.08 -10.97 -6.71
N LEU A 593 -6.90 -10.62 -6.18
CA LEU A 593 -6.30 -9.28 -6.23
C LEU A 593 -5.32 -9.14 -7.41
N GLY A 594 -5.67 -9.64 -8.55
CA GLY A 594 -4.89 -9.56 -9.79
C GLY A 594 -4.11 -10.82 -10.10
N GLY A 595 -4.33 -11.31 -11.27
CA GLY A 595 -3.81 -12.54 -11.84
C GLY A 595 -4.92 -13.33 -12.50
N GLY A 596 -4.68 -13.87 -13.68
CA GLY A 596 -5.67 -14.66 -14.41
C GLY A 596 -6.35 -13.91 -15.57
N MET A 597 -5.85 -12.73 -15.98
CA MET A 597 -6.32 -12.09 -17.21
C MET A 597 -5.84 -12.86 -18.45
N PRO A 598 -6.74 -13.15 -19.41
CA PRO A 598 -6.34 -13.69 -20.70
C PRO A 598 -5.34 -12.76 -21.42
N PRO A 599 -4.40 -13.30 -22.19
CA PRO A 599 -3.35 -12.52 -22.87
C PRO A 599 -3.86 -11.39 -23.78
N VAL A 600 -4.98 -11.62 -24.44
CA VAL A 600 -5.57 -10.68 -25.42
C VAL A 600 -6.08 -9.38 -24.78
N GLU A 601 -6.61 -9.45 -23.56
CA GLU A 601 -7.12 -8.25 -22.86
C GLU A 601 -6.00 -7.41 -22.24
N ARG A 602 -4.84 -8.02 -21.93
CA ARG A 602 -3.66 -7.28 -21.45
C ARG A 602 -3.02 -6.42 -22.56
N GLU A 603 -3.09 -6.82 -23.79
CA GLU A 603 -2.56 -6.05 -24.93
C GLU A 603 -3.36 -4.77 -25.18
N LEU A 604 -4.68 -4.83 -25.05
CA LEU A 604 -5.55 -3.65 -25.15
C LEU A 604 -5.26 -2.58 -24.08
N LEU A 605 -4.73 -3.02 -22.93
CA LEU A 605 -4.33 -2.13 -21.82
C LEU A 605 -2.89 -1.64 -21.90
N ARG A 606 -2.04 -2.25 -22.75
CA ARG A 606 -0.64 -1.87 -22.98
C ARG A 606 -0.46 -0.71 -23.96
N HIS A 607 -1.48 -0.34 -24.73
CA HIS A 607 -1.32 0.76 -25.68
C HIS A 607 -1.16 2.10 -24.94
N PRO A 608 -0.01 2.76 -25.12
CA PRO A 608 0.21 4.07 -24.53
C PRO A 608 -0.68 5.09 -25.22
N ILE A 609 -1.51 5.73 -24.40
CA ILE A 609 -1.69 7.19 -24.43
C ILE A 609 -1.64 7.79 -25.86
N LYS A 610 -2.69 7.58 -26.64
CA LYS A 610 -2.97 8.35 -27.86
C LYS A 610 -4.28 9.14 -27.72
N GLN A 611 -4.46 9.88 -26.60
CA GLN A 611 -5.62 10.77 -26.48
C GLN A 611 -5.16 12.19 -26.10
N LEU A 612 -5.81 13.17 -26.66
CA LEU A 612 -5.60 14.62 -26.38
C LEU A 612 -5.63 14.94 -24.87
N THR A 613 -6.31 14.11 -24.06
CA THR A 613 -6.37 14.21 -22.61
C THR A 613 -5.04 13.98 -21.91
N ASP A 614 -4.12 13.26 -22.52
CA ASP A 614 -2.83 12.94 -21.91
C ASP A 614 -1.81 14.05 -22.11
N TRP A 615 -1.87 14.80 -23.21
CA TRP A 615 -1.06 16.00 -23.41
C TRP A 615 -1.31 17.05 -22.32
N TRP A 616 -2.58 17.28 -21.94
CA TRP A 616 -2.93 18.16 -20.84
C TRP A 616 -2.36 17.69 -19.50
N THR A 617 -2.30 16.37 -19.27
CA THR A 617 -1.76 15.80 -18.02
C THR A 617 -0.29 16.15 -17.84
N TYR A 618 0.52 16.10 -18.90
CA TYR A 618 1.97 16.30 -18.83
C TYR A 618 2.44 17.71 -19.20
N LEU A 619 1.51 18.63 -19.49
CA LEU A 619 1.82 20.04 -19.73
C LEU A 619 2.51 20.65 -18.49
N ASN A 620 3.46 21.55 -18.71
CA ASN A 620 4.15 22.27 -17.64
C ASN A 620 3.17 22.93 -16.68
N SER A 621 3.46 22.85 -15.37
CA SER A 621 2.58 23.32 -14.30
C SER A 621 2.28 24.82 -14.42
N ASP A 622 3.26 25.66 -14.78
CA ASP A 622 3.06 27.10 -14.93
C ASP A 622 2.13 27.43 -16.10
N ILE A 623 2.28 26.70 -17.21
CA ILE A 623 1.38 26.85 -18.37
C ILE A 623 -0.04 26.39 -18.00
N LYS A 624 -0.18 25.28 -17.29
CA LYS A 624 -1.50 24.83 -16.79
C LYS A 624 -2.16 25.86 -15.89
N ILE A 625 -1.40 26.43 -14.95
CA ILE A 625 -1.88 27.48 -14.04
C ILE A 625 -2.36 28.67 -14.85
N PHE A 626 -1.53 29.14 -15.78
CA PHE A 626 -1.88 30.27 -16.65
C PHE A 626 -3.16 30.00 -17.47
N LEU A 627 -3.23 28.84 -18.16
CA LEU A 627 -4.39 28.48 -18.98
C LEU A 627 -5.67 28.36 -18.16
N LYS A 628 -5.62 27.75 -16.96
CA LYS A 628 -6.78 27.67 -16.06
C LYS A 628 -7.29 29.05 -15.65
N ILE A 629 -6.37 29.95 -15.28
CA ILE A 629 -6.71 31.32 -14.89
C ILE A 629 -7.28 32.06 -16.10
N ALA A 630 -6.63 31.99 -17.26
CA ALA A 630 -7.06 32.68 -18.46
C ALA A 630 -8.46 32.25 -18.93
N VAL A 631 -8.70 30.91 -19.05
CA VAL A 631 -10.02 30.39 -19.45
C VAL A 631 -11.11 30.83 -18.47
N GLY A 632 -10.85 30.69 -17.17
CA GLY A 632 -11.81 31.15 -16.15
C GLY A 632 -12.04 32.66 -16.23
N PHE A 633 -10.97 33.45 -16.39
CA PHE A 633 -11.05 34.90 -16.48
C PHE A 633 -11.85 35.36 -17.72
N PHE A 634 -11.57 34.85 -18.90
CA PHE A 634 -12.29 35.23 -20.11
C PHE A 634 -13.77 34.86 -20.07
N ALA A 635 -14.10 33.65 -19.51
CA ALA A 635 -15.48 33.24 -19.32
C ALA A 635 -16.24 34.27 -18.44
N ALA A 636 -15.62 34.70 -17.34
CA ALA A 636 -16.22 35.71 -16.45
C ALA A 636 -16.26 37.07 -17.13
N PHE A 637 -15.18 37.51 -17.80
CA PHE A 637 -15.08 38.83 -18.43
C PHE A 637 -16.16 39.03 -19.50
N PHE A 638 -16.29 38.08 -20.43
CA PHE A 638 -17.30 38.19 -21.48
C PHE A 638 -18.72 38.17 -20.91
N THR A 639 -18.99 37.42 -19.84
CA THR A 639 -20.28 37.44 -19.20
C THR A 639 -20.58 38.82 -18.63
N PHE A 640 -19.69 39.42 -17.84
CA PHE A 640 -19.88 40.76 -17.29
C PHE A 640 -19.98 41.84 -18.38
N TYR A 641 -19.17 41.71 -19.42
CA TYR A 641 -19.18 42.64 -20.56
C TYR A 641 -20.53 42.69 -21.27
N PHE A 642 -21.13 41.54 -21.52
CA PHE A 642 -22.42 41.48 -22.22
C PHE A 642 -23.66 41.68 -21.34
N THR A 643 -23.58 41.39 -20.04
CA THR A 643 -24.74 41.46 -19.15
C THR A 643 -24.86 42.74 -18.37
N ASN A 644 -23.77 43.53 -18.19
CA ASN A 644 -23.77 44.77 -17.37
C ASN A 644 -23.45 46.01 -18.18
N THR A 645 -24.11 46.20 -19.29
CA THR A 645 -23.88 47.32 -20.23
C THR A 645 -24.21 48.69 -19.64
N GLN A 646 -25.05 48.74 -18.60
CA GLN A 646 -25.45 49.98 -17.95
C GLN A 646 -24.42 50.53 -16.97
N TRP A 647 -23.52 49.71 -16.46
CA TRP A 647 -22.51 50.15 -15.51
C TRP A 647 -21.11 49.71 -15.93
N TRP A 648 -20.37 50.68 -16.48
CA TRP A 648 -19.04 50.44 -17.02
C TRP A 648 -18.04 49.81 -16.04
N VAL A 649 -18.18 50.11 -14.72
CA VAL A 649 -17.33 49.50 -13.69
C VAL A 649 -17.53 48.00 -13.65
N LEU A 650 -18.75 47.48 -13.63
CA LEU A 650 -18.99 46.04 -13.66
C LEU A 650 -18.70 45.42 -15.02
N MET A 651 -18.96 46.14 -16.11
CA MET A 651 -18.68 45.70 -17.47
C MET A 651 -17.20 45.35 -17.67
N TYR A 652 -16.27 46.21 -17.22
CA TYR A 652 -14.84 46.01 -17.41
C TYR A 652 -14.14 45.41 -16.19
N PHE A 653 -14.54 45.79 -14.99
CA PHE A 653 -13.89 45.36 -13.74
C PHE A 653 -14.62 44.25 -13.01
N GLY A 654 -15.79 43.80 -13.46
CA GLY A 654 -16.54 42.74 -12.82
C GLY A 654 -15.74 41.43 -12.70
N ALA A 655 -15.08 40.98 -13.74
CA ALA A 655 -14.23 39.80 -13.74
C ALA A 655 -12.97 39.98 -12.85
N PRO A 656 -12.19 41.08 -12.94
CA PRO A 656 -11.12 41.37 -12.00
C PRO A 656 -11.55 41.33 -10.53
N ILE A 657 -12.70 41.98 -10.19
CA ILE A 657 -13.23 41.99 -8.84
C ILE A 657 -13.59 40.59 -8.37
N TRP A 658 -14.30 39.81 -9.21
CA TRP A 658 -14.67 38.44 -8.93
C TRP A 658 -13.47 37.54 -8.65
N PHE A 659 -12.42 37.62 -9.49
CA PHE A 659 -11.17 36.91 -9.34
C PHE A 659 -10.38 37.35 -8.12
N GLY A 660 -10.32 38.67 -7.88
CA GLY A 660 -9.68 39.30 -6.71
C GLY A 660 -10.26 38.77 -5.39
N ILE A 661 -11.59 38.71 -5.26
CA ILE A 661 -12.27 38.17 -4.08
C ILE A 661 -11.83 36.73 -3.83
N THR A 662 -11.85 35.90 -4.87
CA THR A 662 -11.49 34.49 -4.73
C THR A 662 -10.00 34.31 -4.44
N ALA A 663 -9.10 35.05 -5.08
CA ALA A 663 -7.66 34.94 -4.86
C ALA A 663 -7.29 35.36 -3.43
N VAL A 664 -7.79 36.54 -2.98
CA VAL A 664 -7.57 37.04 -1.60
C VAL A 664 -8.15 36.07 -0.57
N ARG A 665 -9.36 35.56 -0.79
CA ARG A 665 -9.97 34.57 0.08
C ARG A 665 -9.10 33.30 0.20
N ASN A 666 -8.63 32.76 -0.91
CA ASN A 666 -7.77 31.55 -0.89
C ASN A 666 -6.43 31.81 -0.18
N MET A 667 -5.81 32.98 -0.41
CA MET A 667 -4.58 33.36 0.30
C MET A 667 -4.80 33.45 1.82
N ILE A 668 -5.83 34.21 2.25
CA ILE A 668 -6.17 34.33 3.67
C ILE A 668 -6.48 32.95 4.28
N GLN A 669 -7.23 32.12 3.59
CA GLN A 669 -7.56 30.78 4.05
C GLN A 669 -6.32 29.92 4.29
N LEU A 670 -5.40 29.88 3.32
CA LEU A 670 -4.17 29.09 3.40
C LEU A 670 -3.27 29.58 4.53
N VAL A 671 -3.07 30.88 4.65
CA VAL A 671 -2.27 31.48 5.72
C VAL A 671 -2.91 31.21 7.09
N ALA A 672 -4.21 31.45 7.24
CA ALA A 672 -4.91 31.24 8.50
C ALA A 672 -4.93 29.76 8.92
N SER A 673 -5.10 28.84 7.98
CA SER A 673 -5.10 27.40 8.28
C SER A 673 -3.74 26.90 8.77
N GLY A 674 -2.64 27.38 8.16
CA GLY A 674 -1.28 27.05 8.56
C GLY A 674 -0.84 27.65 9.90
N GLY A 675 -1.56 28.64 10.39
CA GLY A 675 -1.29 29.31 11.67
C GLY A 675 -1.02 30.80 11.58
N GLY A 676 -1.01 31.36 10.38
CA GLY A 676 -0.78 32.76 10.13
C GLY A 676 0.64 33.21 10.50
N TRP A 677 0.78 34.52 10.81
CA TRP A 677 2.07 35.16 11.11
C TRP A 677 2.69 34.73 12.46
N ARG A 678 1.94 34.01 13.31
CA ARG A 678 2.34 33.73 14.71
C ARG A 678 2.61 32.28 15.03
N SER A 679 2.38 31.34 14.12
CA SER A 679 2.48 29.91 14.47
C SER A 679 3.82 29.30 14.23
N SER A 680 4.65 29.87 13.40
CA SER A 680 6.03 29.44 13.17
C SER A 680 6.89 30.67 12.88
N PRO A 681 8.03 30.86 13.58
CA PRO A 681 8.91 32.01 13.37
C PRO A 681 9.57 32.04 11.99
N LEU A 682 9.68 30.86 11.36
CA LEU A 682 10.43 30.70 10.12
C LEU A 682 9.57 30.59 8.87
N LEU A 683 8.30 30.23 9.00
CA LEU A 683 7.42 30.13 7.84
C LEU A 683 6.92 31.52 7.46
N LYS A 684 7.36 31.96 6.31
CA LYS A 684 6.83 33.17 5.70
C LYS A 684 5.41 32.92 5.18
N TRP A 685 4.55 33.95 5.22
CA TRP A 685 3.16 33.84 4.78
C TRP A 685 3.02 33.28 3.34
N ASN A 686 3.94 33.58 2.44
CA ASN A 686 3.94 33.12 1.07
C ASN A 686 4.24 31.60 0.92
N GLU A 687 4.89 30.97 1.89
CA GLU A 687 5.16 29.52 1.87
C GLU A 687 3.90 28.69 2.09
N PHE A 688 2.82 29.30 2.64
CA PHE A 688 1.52 28.66 2.75
C PHE A 688 0.73 28.66 1.43
N ILE A 689 1.14 29.47 0.44
CA ILE A 689 0.37 29.67 -0.79
C ILE A 689 0.65 28.55 -1.78
N SER A 690 -0.40 27.88 -2.24
CA SER A 690 -0.37 26.92 -3.33
C SER A 690 -1.03 27.49 -4.59
N TRP A 691 -0.23 27.92 -5.56
CA TRP A 691 -0.72 28.48 -6.82
C TRP A 691 -1.60 27.51 -7.61
N GLN A 692 -1.30 26.20 -7.55
CA GLN A 692 -2.12 25.18 -8.17
C GLN A 692 -3.54 25.13 -7.58
N ARG A 693 -3.66 25.20 -6.24
CA ARG A 693 -4.97 25.25 -5.56
C ARG A 693 -5.73 26.53 -5.89
N ILE A 694 -5.03 27.66 -5.97
CA ILE A 694 -5.62 28.95 -6.32
C ILE A 694 -6.11 28.94 -7.76
N SER A 695 -5.31 28.48 -8.73
CA SER A 695 -5.70 28.42 -10.14
C SER A 695 -6.90 27.50 -10.38
N ASP A 696 -6.96 26.35 -9.71
CA ASP A 696 -8.15 25.48 -9.76
C ASP A 696 -9.40 26.20 -9.21
N SER A 697 -9.26 26.94 -8.11
CA SER A 697 -10.35 27.70 -7.54
C SER A 697 -10.80 28.83 -8.47
N LEU A 698 -9.88 29.56 -9.09
CA LEU A 698 -10.17 30.62 -10.04
C LEU A 698 -10.84 30.11 -11.32
N PHE A 699 -10.35 28.99 -11.86
CA PHE A 699 -10.96 28.35 -13.03
C PHE A 699 -12.43 28.04 -12.81
N PHE A 700 -12.77 27.31 -11.73
CA PHE A 700 -14.17 26.97 -11.46
C PHE A 700 -15.00 28.17 -11.02
N THR A 701 -14.39 29.10 -10.32
CA THR A 701 -15.06 30.36 -9.97
C THR A 701 -15.41 31.17 -11.21
N GLY A 702 -14.51 31.23 -12.19
CA GLY A 702 -14.78 31.90 -13.46
C GLY A 702 -15.95 31.30 -14.22
N LEU A 703 -15.99 29.99 -14.31
CA LEU A 703 -17.09 29.27 -14.96
C LEU A 703 -18.43 29.39 -14.24
N SER A 704 -18.44 29.75 -12.95
CA SER A 704 -19.69 29.97 -12.22
C SER A 704 -20.38 31.29 -12.58
N VAL A 705 -19.66 32.25 -13.14
CA VAL A 705 -20.24 33.56 -13.47
C VAL A 705 -21.35 33.49 -14.51
N PRO A 706 -21.18 32.81 -15.68
CA PRO A 706 -22.27 32.69 -16.65
C PRO A 706 -23.52 32.06 -16.03
N LEU A 707 -23.33 31.07 -15.15
CA LEU A 707 -24.43 30.40 -14.48
C LEU A 707 -25.15 31.32 -13.47
N LEU A 708 -24.42 32.04 -12.63
CA LEU A 708 -24.99 32.79 -11.52
C LEU A 708 -25.50 34.16 -11.96
N ASP A 709 -24.74 34.85 -12.77
CA ASP A 709 -25.07 36.23 -13.17
C ASP A 709 -26.10 36.25 -14.32
N TYR A 710 -25.87 35.50 -15.38
CA TYR A 710 -26.78 35.50 -16.52
C TYR A 710 -27.97 34.55 -16.33
N VAL A 711 -27.72 33.23 -16.10
CA VAL A 711 -28.80 32.23 -16.08
C VAL A 711 -29.70 32.42 -14.85
N VAL A 712 -29.11 32.53 -13.66
CA VAL A 712 -29.89 32.55 -12.42
C VAL A 712 -30.40 33.96 -12.11
N LYS A 713 -29.50 34.93 -12.00
CA LYS A 713 -29.89 36.32 -11.62
C LYS A 713 -30.73 36.98 -12.71
N THR A 714 -30.22 37.05 -13.95
CA THR A 714 -30.85 37.83 -15.00
C THR A 714 -32.02 37.06 -15.64
N LEU A 715 -31.80 35.88 -16.21
CA LEU A 715 -32.83 35.14 -16.93
C LEU A 715 -33.92 34.63 -15.98
N LEU A 716 -33.57 33.82 -14.94
CA LEU A 716 -34.53 33.14 -14.08
C LEU A 716 -35.21 34.11 -13.11
N LEU A 717 -34.44 34.81 -12.26
CA LEU A 717 -35.01 35.65 -11.19
C LEU A 717 -35.60 36.94 -11.73
N GLN A 718 -34.87 37.71 -12.56
CA GLN A 718 -35.31 39.02 -13.02
C GLN A 718 -36.32 38.90 -14.16
N HIS A 719 -36.05 38.18 -15.27
CA HIS A 719 -36.95 38.13 -16.42
C HIS A 719 -38.12 37.19 -16.25
N ILE A 720 -37.96 36.01 -15.69
CA ILE A 720 -39.04 35.01 -15.54
C ILE A 720 -39.85 35.26 -14.28
N CYS A 721 -39.21 35.52 -13.14
CA CYS A 721 -39.88 35.61 -11.85
C CYS A 721 -40.19 37.10 -11.45
N GLY A 722 -39.65 38.13 -12.17
CA GLY A 722 -39.81 39.51 -11.81
C GLY A 722 -39.21 39.96 -10.45
N LEU A 723 -38.29 39.14 -9.91
CA LEU A 723 -37.67 39.35 -8.62
C LEU A 723 -36.39 40.19 -8.77
N THR A 724 -36.33 41.33 -8.04
CA THR A 724 -35.15 42.19 -7.99
C THR A 724 -34.66 42.35 -6.55
N THR A 725 -33.44 42.92 -6.37
CA THR A 725 -32.90 43.19 -5.04
C THR A 725 -33.68 44.28 -4.31
N GLU A 726 -34.46 45.06 -5.04
CA GLU A 726 -35.32 46.13 -4.51
C GLU A 726 -36.64 45.55 -3.96
N ASN A 727 -37.35 44.76 -4.77
CA ASN A 727 -38.66 44.24 -4.37
C ASN A 727 -38.62 42.97 -3.50
N ALA A 728 -37.58 42.12 -3.65
CA ALA A 728 -37.49 40.87 -2.92
C ALA A 728 -36.02 40.44 -2.65
N PRO A 729 -35.25 41.19 -1.87
CA PRO A 729 -33.80 40.92 -1.69
C PRO A 729 -33.52 39.54 -1.11
N VAL A 730 -34.32 39.10 -0.16
CA VAL A 730 -34.16 37.79 0.48
C VAL A 730 -34.32 36.65 -0.54
N LEU A 731 -35.32 36.72 -1.42
CA LEU A 731 -35.57 35.70 -2.43
C LEU A 731 -34.48 35.68 -3.51
N VAL A 732 -33.99 36.86 -3.94
CA VAL A 732 -32.93 36.95 -4.94
C VAL A 732 -31.64 36.37 -4.40
N PHE A 733 -31.19 36.75 -3.21
CA PHE A 733 -29.96 36.20 -2.63
C PHE A 733 -30.10 34.71 -2.27
N THR A 734 -31.28 34.25 -1.87
CA THR A 734 -31.56 32.83 -1.63
C THR A 734 -31.43 32.02 -2.93
N GLY A 735 -32.02 32.48 -4.03
CA GLY A 735 -31.95 31.86 -5.33
C GLY A 735 -30.50 31.74 -5.85
N ILE A 736 -29.74 32.82 -5.80
CA ILE A 736 -28.32 32.88 -6.19
C ILE A 736 -27.47 31.95 -5.28
N ALA A 737 -27.71 32.00 -3.97
CA ALA A 737 -26.97 31.17 -3.01
C ALA A 737 -27.24 29.68 -3.19
N LEU A 738 -28.48 29.26 -3.42
CA LEU A 738 -28.85 27.88 -3.71
C LEU A 738 -28.20 27.38 -5.01
N ALA A 739 -28.27 28.18 -6.07
CA ALA A 739 -27.64 27.82 -7.34
C ALA A 739 -26.12 27.66 -7.19
N ASN A 740 -25.47 28.58 -6.47
CA ASN A 740 -24.03 28.48 -6.17
C ASN A 740 -23.72 27.26 -5.29
N GLY A 741 -24.56 26.96 -4.29
CA GLY A 741 -24.44 25.77 -3.46
C GLY A 741 -24.53 24.47 -4.27
N CYS A 742 -25.52 24.38 -5.16
CA CYS A 742 -25.68 23.23 -6.07
C CYS A 742 -24.48 23.10 -7.02
N TYR A 743 -23.98 24.19 -7.59
CA TYR A 743 -22.81 24.20 -8.46
C TYR A 743 -21.56 23.69 -7.73
N ILE A 744 -21.28 24.20 -6.53
CA ILE A 744 -20.12 23.80 -5.71
C ILE A 744 -20.27 22.33 -5.28
N ALA A 745 -21.47 21.92 -4.84
CA ALA A 745 -21.71 20.53 -4.45
C ALA A 745 -21.55 19.56 -5.63
N GLY A 746 -22.10 19.93 -6.80
CA GLY A 746 -21.93 19.16 -8.04
C GLY A 746 -20.46 19.04 -8.46
N HIS A 747 -19.74 20.14 -8.43
CA HIS A 747 -18.31 20.17 -8.71
C HIS A 747 -17.49 19.31 -7.74
N ASN A 748 -17.76 19.40 -6.43
CA ASN A 748 -17.10 18.59 -5.42
C ASN A 748 -17.44 17.09 -5.57
N LEU A 749 -18.69 16.78 -5.96
CA LEU A 749 -19.10 15.40 -6.26
C LEU A 749 -18.33 14.84 -7.47
N LEU A 750 -18.19 15.62 -8.54
CA LEU A 750 -17.40 15.23 -9.72
C LEU A 750 -15.93 14.99 -9.38
N ARG A 751 -15.37 15.78 -8.47
CA ARG A 751 -14.00 15.58 -7.95
C ARG A 751 -13.90 14.44 -6.94
N ALA A 752 -14.98 13.71 -6.68
CA ALA A 752 -15.05 12.61 -5.73
C ALA A 752 -14.62 12.96 -4.30
N PHE A 753 -14.95 14.17 -3.84
CA PHE A 753 -14.78 14.54 -2.43
C PHE A 753 -15.69 13.70 -1.52
N PRO A 754 -15.33 13.54 -0.23
CA PRO A 754 -16.20 12.88 0.75
C PRO A 754 -17.58 13.53 0.83
N HIS A 755 -18.62 12.72 1.00
CA HIS A 755 -20.01 13.23 1.08
C HIS A 755 -20.20 14.31 2.15
N SER A 756 -19.50 14.20 3.29
CA SER A 756 -19.54 15.22 4.35
C SER A 756 -19.01 16.58 3.89
N ALA A 757 -17.98 16.60 3.04
CA ALA A 757 -17.45 17.85 2.48
C ALA A 757 -18.38 18.44 1.42
N VAL A 758 -19.02 17.59 0.61
CA VAL A 758 -20.02 18.01 -0.39
C VAL A 758 -21.21 18.67 0.31
N VAL A 759 -21.75 18.03 1.35
CA VAL A 759 -22.87 18.56 2.14
C VAL A 759 -22.47 19.85 2.88
N GLY A 760 -21.29 19.87 3.51
CA GLY A 760 -20.80 21.08 4.21
C GLY A 760 -20.68 22.28 3.27
N ASN A 761 -20.18 22.10 2.05
CA ASN A 761 -20.07 23.14 1.06
C ASN A 761 -21.42 23.57 0.46
N PHE A 762 -22.43 22.69 0.44
CA PHE A 762 -23.79 23.08 0.09
C PHE A 762 -24.39 24.03 1.14
N PHE A 763 -24.27 23.70 2.44
CA PHE A 763 -24.78 24.54 3.52
C PHE A 763 -24.05 25.87 3.67
N ARG A 764 -22.86 26.03 3.10
CA ARG A 764 -22.14 27.30 3.03
C ARG A 764 -22.99 28.42 2.39
N ALA A 765 -23.74 28.05 1.35
CA ALA A 765 -24.56 29.03 0.61
C ALA A 765 -25.74 29.59 1.45
N PRO A 766 -26.58 28.80 2.12
CA PRO A 766 -27.59 29.31 3.04
C PRO A 766 -27.04 30.20 4.16
N LEU A 767 -25.86 29.83 4.71
CA LEU A 767 -25.22 30.63 5.77
C LEU A 767 -24.69 31.98 5.26
N ALA A 768 -24.47 32.13 3.98
CA ALA A 768 -24.03 33.38 3.37
C ALA A 768 -25.18 34.38 3.11
N ILE A 769 -26.45 33.93 3.11
CA ILE A 769 -27.62 34.79 2.77
C ILE A 769 -27.72 35.98 3.71
N PRO A 770 -27.71 35.85 5.04
CA PRO A 770 -27.81 37.01 5.94
C PRO A 770 -26.66 38.00 5.73
N LEU A 771 -25.45 37.46 5.49
CA LEU A 771 -24.26 38.28 5.24
C LEU A 771 -24.37 39.03 3.89
N ALA A 772 -24.90 38.41 2.85
CA ALA A 772 -25.13 39.06 1.57
C ALA A 772 -26.12 40.22 1.66
N ILE A 773 -27.23 39.99 2.39
CA ILE A 773 -28.23 41.05 2.64
C ILE A 773 -27.61 42.19 3.43
N PHE A 774 -26.85 41.93 4.48
CA PHE A 774 -26.14 42.93 5.25
C PHE A 774 -25.14 43.74 4.41
N ILE A 775 -24.31 43.07 3.60
CA ILE A 775 -23.35 43.75 2.71
C ILE A 775 -24.10 44.63 1.69
N ASN A 776 -25.18 44.10 1.10
CA ASN A 776 -26.00 44.85 0.15
C ASN A 776 -26.54 46.14 0.82
N PHE A 777 -27.12 46.02 2.00
CA PHE A 777 -27.64 47.19 2.77
C PHE A 777 -26.55 48.21 3.06
N MET A 778 -25.39 47.76 3.57
CA MET A 778 -24.26 48.67 3.87
C MET A 778 -23.74 49.41 2.65
N LEU A 779 -23.58 48.68 1.52
CA LEU A 779 -23.11 49.28 0.27
C LEU A 779 -24.11 50.25 -0.32
N THR A 780 -25.42 49.94 -0.29
CA THR A 780 -26.49 50.88 -0.73
C THR A 780 -26.43 52.17 0.09
N MET A 781 -26.38 52.07 1.40
CA MET A 781 -26.27 53.23 2.28
C MET A 781 -25.02 54.09 2.03
N LEU A 782 -23.88 53.46 1.72
CA LEU A 782 -22.63 54.16 1.37
C LEU A 782 -22.72 54.92 0.04
N LEU A 783 -23.33 54.29 -0.97
CA LEU A 783 -23.52 54.85 -2.30
C LEU A 783 -24.49 56.02 -2.28
N GLU A 784 -25.60 55.92 -1.53
CA GLU A 784 -26.54 57.01 -1.32
C GLU A 784 -25.89 58.22 -0.63
N LYS A 785 -25.05 58.00 0.42
CA LYS A 785 -24.25 59.04 1.06
C LYS A 785 -23.21 59.66 0.14
N ALA A 786 -22.70 58.92 -0.82
CA ALA A 786 -21.77 59.41 -1.85
C ALA A 786 -22.46 60.16 -3.01
N GLY A 787 -23.80 60.32 -2.95
CA GLY A 787 -24.56 61.07 -3.95
C GLY A 787 -24.89 60.33 -5.24
N VAL A 788 -24.91 59.01 -5.21
CA VAL A 788 -25.25 58.16 -6.38
C VAL A 788 -26.77 58.07 -6.52
N GLU A 789 -27.34 58.68 -7.56
CA GLU A 789 -28.80 58.77 -7.76
C GLU A 789 -29.52 57.43 -7.99
N ASN A 790 -28.86 56.36 -8.47
CA ASN A 790 -29.45 55.04 -8.71
C ASN A 790 -28.72 53.93 -7.98
N ALA A 791 -28.57 54.08 -6.66
CA ALA A 791 -27.86 53.10 -5.82
C ALA A 791 -28.53 51.70 -5.86
N ALA A 792 -29.86 51.60 -5.82
CA ALA A 792 -30.60 50.34 -5.86
C ALA A 792 -30.42 49.60 -7.18
N GLY A 793 -30.43 50.26 -8.31
CA GLY A 793 -30.20 49.65 -9.62
C GLY A 793 -28.77 49.12 -9.77
N LEU A 794 -27.77 49.87 -9.25
CA LEU A 794 -26.38 49.42 -9.22
C LEU A 794 -26.18 48.18 -8.31
N MET A 795 -26.89 48.12 -7.17
CA MET A 795 -26.84 46.99 -6.28
C MET A 795 -27.50 45.73 -6.91
N GLN A 796 -28.57 45.93 -7.70
CA GLN A 796 -29.18 44.83 -8.45
C GLN A 796 -28.17 44.22 -9.44
N GLN A 797 -27.42 45.01 -10.14
CA GLN A 797 -26.37 44.51 -11.05
C GLN A 797 -25.23 43.82 -10.29
N SER A 798 -24.88 44.31 -9.11
CA SER A 798 -23.82 43.77 -8.25
C SER A 798 -24.24 42.55 -7.42
N ALA A 799 -25.52 42.16 -7.43
CA ALA A 799 -26.06 41.11 -6.53
C ALA A 799 -25.28 39.79 -6.57
N ALA A 800 -24.81 39.36 -7.76
CA ALA A 800 -24.03 38.13 -7.88
C ALA A 800 -22.64 38.29 -7.22
N ILE A 801 -21.99 39.44 -7.36
CA ILE A 801 -20.69 39.73 -6.72
C ILE A 801 -20.86 39.77 -5.20
N ILE A 802 -21.91 40.42 -4.70
CA ILE A 802 -22.20 40.53 -3.25
C ILE A 802 -22.45 39.12 -2.67
N SER A 803 -23.27 38.32 -3.34
CA SER A 803 -23.54 36.94 -2.94
C SER A 803 -22.26 36.10 -2.94
N LYS A 804 -21.40 36.27 -3.95
CA LYS A 804 -20.09 35.64 -4.05
C LYS A 804 -19.17 36.02 -2.89
N LEU A 805 -19.06 37.32 -2.60
CA LEU A 805 -18.24 37.84 -1.50
C LEU A 805 -18.69 37.22 -0.16
N ALA A 806 -19.98 37.25 0.12
CA ALA A 806 -20.55 36.68 1.33
C ALA A 806 -20.28 35.17 1.44
N SER A 807 -20.51 34.43 0.34
CA SER A 807 -20.22 32.99 0.27
C SER A 807 -18.73 32.69 0.47
N ASP A 808 -17.83 33.49 -0.12
CA ASP A 808 -16.39 33.29 0.01
C ASP A 808 -15.89 33.60 1.43
N ILE A 809 -16.45 34.60 2.12
CA ILE A 809 -16.12 34.85 3.53
C ILE A 809 -16.51 33.66 4.40
N VAL A 810 -17.76 33.20 4.32
CA VAL A 810 -18.24 32.02 5.09
C VAL A 810 -17.45 30.78 4.74
N GLY A 811 -17.23 30.51 3.45
CA GLY A 811 -16.47 29.39 2.98
C GLY A 811 -15.01 29.40 3.44
N GLY A 812 -14.38 30.58 3.42
CA GLY A 812 -13.03 30.79 3.92
C GLY A 812 -12.88 30.43 5.40
N ILE A 813 -13.84 30.77 6.22
CA ILE A 813 -13.86 30.44 7.65
C ILE A 813 -14.04 28.93 7.87
N ILE A 814 -14.99 28.29 7.18
CA ILE A 814 -15.28 26.87 7.32
C ILE A 814 -14.08 26.03 6.86
N GLU A 815 -13.56 26.33 5.67
CA GLU A 815 -12.44 25.58 5.08
C GLU A 815 -11.12 25.81 5.84
N SER A 816 -10.85 27.05 6.31
CA SER A 816 -9.70 27.34 7.16
C SER A 816 -9.71 26.52 8.45
N ARG A 817 -10.87 26.38 9.11
CA ARG A 817 -11.00 25.55 10.31
C ARG A 817 -10.81 24.07 10.01
N ALA A 818 -11.31 23.57 8.88
CA ALA A 818 -11.13 22.18 8.46
C ALA A 818 -9.66 21.87 8.17
N ASP A 819 -8.99 22.73 7.40
CA ASP A 819 -7.56 22.61 7.09
C ASP A 819 -6.71 22.72 8.36
N CYS A 820 -7.05 23.62 9.30
CA CYS A 820 -6.40 23.74 10.59
C CYS A 820 -6.48 22.46 11.42
N LYS A 821 -7.69 21.85 11.53
CA LYS A 821 -7.86 20.56 12.21
C LYS A 821 -7.01 19.46 11.58
N LYS A 822 -6.94 19.44 10.26
CA LYS A 822 -6.14 18.49 9.50
C LYS A 822 -4.64 18.63 9.81
N TYR A 823 -4.10 19.86 9.77
CA TYR A 823 -2.71 20.13 10.15
C TYR A 823 -2.42 19.72 11.59
N ILE A 824 -3.30 20.06 12.54
CA ILE A 824 -3.13 19.67 13.94
C ILE A 824 -3.13 18.15 14.09
N ALA A 825 -4.06 17.43 13.47
CA ALA A 825 -4.14 15.99 13.55
C ALA A 825 -2.87 15.31 13.00
N ALA A 826 -2.37 15.77 11.85
CA ALA A 826 -1.14 15.25 11.25
C ALA A 826 0.08 15.50 12.13
N ARG A 827 0.26 16.74 12.62
CA ARG A 827 1.36 17.10 13.54
C ARG A 827 1.24 16.37 14.88
N THR A 828 0.04 16.13 15.37
CA THR A 828 -0.18 15.33 16.59
C THR A 828 0.32 13.91 16.40
N SER A 829 0.07 13.31 15.22
CA SER A 829 0.61 11.98 14.88
C SER A 829 2.15 11.99 14.82
N ASP A 830 2.75 13.01 14.17
CA ASP A 830 4.20 13.14 14.06
C ASP A 830 4.88 13.26 15.43
N TYR A 831 4.36 14.15 16.30
CA TYR A 831 4.87 14.29 17.67
C TYR A 831 4.64 13.04 18.52
N LYS A 832 3.49 12.37 18.37
CA LYS A 832 3.22 11.12 19.10
C LYS A 832 4.29 10.08 18.81
N THR A 833 4.68 9.93 17.55
CA THR A 833 5.76 9.02 17.14
C THR A 833 7.09 9.42 17.78
N LYS A 834 7.46 10.70 17.71
CA LYS A 834 8.72 11.19 18.27
C LYS A 834 8.78 11.16 19.80
N LEU A 835 7.69 11.46 20.47
CA LEU A 835 7.62 11.36 21.94
C LEU A 835 7.64 9.90 22.42
N PHE A 836 6.97 8.99 21.73
CA PHE A 836 7.03 7.57 22.02
C PHE A 836 8.47 7.04 21.89
N GLU A 837 9.13 7.39 20.80
CA GLU A 837 10.54 7.04 20.55
C GLU A 837 11.48 7.63 21.65
N LEU A 838 11.25 8.87 22.05
CA LEU A 838 12.00 9.53 23.10
C LEU A 838 11.88 8.78 24.42
N PHE A 839 10.66 8.43 24.83
CA PHE A 839 10.42 7.69 26.08
C PHE A 839 10.95 6.24 26.00
N GLU A 840 10.92 5.58 24.84
CA GLU A 840 11.59 4.30 24.65
C GLU A 840 13.10 4.40 24.87
N LEU A 841 13.73 5.45 24.34
CA LEU A 841 15.16 5.71 24.54
C LEU A 841 15.49 5.94 26.03
N TYR A 842 14.65 6.70 26.74
CA TYR A 842 14.82 6.89 28.19
C TYR A 842 14.73 5.58 28.95
N SER A 843 13.73 4.75 28.67
CA SER A 843 13.60 3.46 29.34
C SER A 843 14.80 2.55 29.11
N LYS A 844 15.39 2.59 27.91
CA LYS A 844 16.62 1.82 27.61
C LYS A 844 17.84 2.36 28.37
N LEU A 845 17.95 3.67 28.50
CA LEU A 845 19.01 4.30 29.28
C LEU A 845 18.87 4.01 30.78
N GLU A 846 17.65 3.97 31.31
CA GLU A 846 17.36 3.61 32.71
C GLU A 846 17.68 2.13 32.99
N LEU A 847 17.34 1.22 32.08
CA LEU A 847 17.65 -0.22 32.23
C LEU A 847 19.16 -0.52 32.25
N ASN A 848 19.97 0.30 31.62
CA ASN A 848 21.44 0.15 31.63
C ASN A 848 22.10 0.60 32.95
N GLN A 849 21.35 1.10 33.93
CA GLN A 849 21.83 1.51 35.22
C GLN A 849 20.97 0.93 36.38
N PRO A 850 21.19 -0.35 36.76
CA PRO A 850 20.34 -1.03 37.74
C PRO A 850 20.43 -0.51 39.19
N ASP A 851 21.49 0.27 39.51
CA ASP A 851 21.79 0.64 40.89
C ASP A 851 21.22 1.98 41.39
N LYS A 852 20.42 2.69 40.57
CA LYS A 852 19.82 3.97 40.96
C LYS A 852 18.31 3.96 40.83
N SER A 853 17.63 3.97 41.98
CA SER A 853 16.16 3.90 42.05
C SER A 853 15.39 5.12 41.49
N GLU A 854 16.03 6.27 41.29
CA GLU A 854 15.48 7.44 40.59
C GLU A 854 16.57 8.17 39.83
N ILE A 855 16.56 7.99 38.49
CA ILE A 855 17.41 8.80 37.64
C ILE A 855 16.63 10.07 37.28
N ASN A 856 16.81 11.11 38.04
CA ASN A 856 16.44 12.45 37.64
C ASN A 856 17.51 12.95 36.66
N PHE A 857 17.30 12.73 35.36
CA PHE A 857 18.13 13.36 34.32
C PHE A 857 17.90 14.86 34.33
N THR A 858 18.55 15.52 35.27
CA THR A 858 18.47 16.97 35.43
C THR A 858 19.50 17.73 34.60
N SER A 859 20.45 17.00 33.97
CA SER A 859 21.47 17.63 33.13
C SER A 859 21.83 16.82 31.87
N PRO A 860 22.13 17.48 30.75
CA PRO A 860 22.60 16.85 29.52
C PRO A 860 23.88 16.02 29.72
N ALA A 861 24.77 16.44 30.63
CA ALA A 861 26.03 15.75 30.94
C ALA A 861 25.77 14.37 31.59
N GLN A 862 24.70 14.20 32.35
CA GLN A 862 24.34 12.92 32.94
C GLN A 862 23.84 11.94 31.86
N LEU A 863 23.01 12.41 30.91
CA LEU A 863 22.57 11.62 29.77
C LEU A 863 23.74 11.11 28.92
N GLN A 864 24.75 11.93 28.69
CA GLN A 864 25.96 11.55 27.95
C GLN A 864 26.80 10.49 28.66
N LYS A 865 26.98 10.62 29.98
CA LYS A 865 27.72 9.63 30.79
C LYS A 865 27.00 8.30 30.92
N THR A 866 25.68 8.30 30.83
CA THR A 866 24.85 7.12 30.96
C THR A 866 24.76 6.32 29.67
N ALA A 867 24.89 6.97 28.54
CA ALA A 867 24.87 6.34 27.24
C ALA A 867 26.22 5.71 26.89
N ASN A 868 26.50 4.50 27.39
CA ASN A 868 27.68 3.72 26.97
C ASN A 868 27.63 3.31 25.48
N ASP A 869 26.48 3.46 24.81
CA ASP A 869 26.27 3.16 23.42
C ASP A 869 26.07 4.46 22.61
N ASN A 870 27.01 4.78 21.76
CA ASN A 870 26.98 5.94 20.89
C ASN A 870 25.73 5.95 20.01
N THR A 871 25.19 4.80 19.65
CA THR A 871 23.99 4.68 18.80
C THR A 871 22.73 5.20 19.52
N LEU A 872 22.55 4.90 20.81
CA LEU A 872 21.43 5.42 21.62
C LEU A 872 21.53 6.94 21.76
N LEU A 873 22.72 7.44 22.01
CA LEU A 873 22.99 8.87 22.12
C LEU A 873 22.66 9.61 20.81
N TYR A 874 23.13 9.09 19.67
CA TYR A 874 22.84 9.69 18.37
C TYR A 874 21.35 9.68 18.04
N ARG A 875 20.62 8.62 18.39
CA ARG A 875 19.15 8.55 18.24
C ARG A 875 18.46 9.63 19.07
N LEU A 876 18.95 9.88 20.27
CA LEU A 876 18.40 10.92 21.14
C LEU A 876 18.58 12.31 20.53
N TYR A 877 19.80 12.65 20.06
CA TYR A 877 20.06 13.91 19.36
C TYR A 877 19.25 14.07 18.10
N ALA A 878 19.18 13.01 17.27
CA ALA A 878 18.36 12.98 16.05
C ALA A 878 16.88 13.24 16.33
N ASN A 879 16.36 12.65 17.42
CA ASN A 879 14.98 12.86 17.85
C ASN A 879 14.72 14.31 18.26
N VAL A 880 15.61 14.90 19.03
CA VAL A 880 15.49 16.29 19.50
C VAL A 880 15.65 17.29 18.35
N LEU A 881 16.56 17.05 17.41
CA LEU A 881 16.71 17.86 16.19
C LEU A 881 15.43 17.81 15.32
N ASP A 882 14.80 16.67 15.19
CA ASP A 882 13.52 16.54 14.50
C ASP A 882 12.42 17.34 15.21
N GLN A 883 12.34 17.29 16.52
CA GLN A 883 11.39 18.08 17.31
C GLN A 883 11.62 19.59 17.15
N MET A 884 12.90 20.03 17.20
CA MET A 884 13.26 21.42 16.93
C MET A 884 12.81 21.86 15.54
N TYR A 885 13.12 21.08 14.51
CA TYR A 885 12.70 21.38 13.13
C TYR A 885 11.17 21.45 13.00
N MET A 886 10.45 20.48 13.55
CA MET A 886 9.00 20.46 13.53
C MET A 886 8.41 21.68 14.24
N TRP A 887 8.96 22.07 15.39
CA TRP A 887 8.52 23.25 16.14
C TRP A 887 8.69 24.54 15.33
N MET A 888 9.84 24.70 14.70
CA MET A 888 10.22 25.94 14.02
C MET A 888 9.65 26.04 12.60
N ARG A 889 9.47 24.93 11.91
CA ARG A 889 9.18 24.90 10.46
C ARG A 889 7.81 24.33 10.10
N GLN A 890 7.24 23.47 10.93
CA GLN A 890 6.00 22.79 10.55
C GLN A 890 4.73 23.58 10.96
N PRO A 891 3.71 23.69 10.06
CA PRO A 891 2.49 24.43 10.36
C PRO A 891 1.70 23.77 11.50
N ARG A 892 1.18 24.58 12.42
CA ARG A 892 0.39 24.13 13.59
C ARG A 892 1.09 23.19 14.56
N SER A 893 2.40 23.08 14.50
CA SER A 893 3.23 22.22 15.35
C SER A 893 3.03 22.50 16.84
N ARG A 894 3.08 23.76 17.25
CA ARG A 894 2.85 24.19 18.64
C ARG A 894 1.46 23.81 19.16
N SER A 895 0.43 23.93 18.30
CA SER A 895 -0.94 23.56 18.67
C SER A 895 -1.10 22.08 18.85
N ALA A 896 -0.44 21.29 18.02
CA ALA A 896 -0.43 19.82 18.10
C ALA A 896 0.27 19.33 19.36
N LEU A 897 1.47 19.84 19.65
CA LEU A 897 2.19 19.49 20.86
C LEU A 897 1.41 19.90 22.12
N LYS A 898 0.78 21.09 22.09
CA LYS A 898 -0.10 21.52 23.19
C LYS A 898 -1.24 20.53 23.44
N GLN A 899 -1.83 19.97 22.39
CA GLN A 899 -2.90 19.00 22.52
C GLN A 899 -2.40 17.69 23.18
N LEU A 900 -1.21 17.21 22.78
CA LEU A 900 -0.60 16.01 23.37
C LEU A 900 -0.25 16.22 24.85
N LEU A 901 0.43 17.31 25.16
CA LEU A 901 0.91 17.58 26.52
C LEU A 901 -0.19 17.90 27.53
N LYS A 902 -1.43 18.14 27.08
CA LYS A 902 -2.57 18.34 28.02
C LYS A 902 -2.84 17.11 28.90
N THR A 903 -2.55 15.91 28.39
CA THR A 903 -2.76 14.64 29.08
C THR A 903 -1.50 14.14 29.79
N SER A 904 -0.35 14.77 29.57
CA SER A 904 0.93 14.36 30.18
C SER A 904 1.07 14.88 31.62
N SER A 905 1.80 14.08 32.42
CA SER A 905 2.15 14.43 33.81
C SER A 905 3.21 15.55 33.86
N PRO A 906 3.36 16.27 34.98
CA PRO A 906 4.44 17.23 35.17
C PRO A 906 5.84 16.60 35.00
N ALA A 907 6.02 15.37 35.48
CA ALA A 907 7.29 14.63 35.36
C ALA A 907 7.65 14.36 33.90
N GLU A 908 6.70 13.94 33.05
CA GLU A 908 6.92 13.74 31.61
C GLU A 908 7.31 15.04 30.92
N ARG A 909 6.68 16.16 31.28
CA ARG A 909 7.03 17.48 30.73
C ARG A 909 8.42 17.94 31.17
N SER A 910 8.81 17.68 32.42
CA SER A 910 10.17 17.98 32.92
C SER A 910 11.23 17.13 32.20
N ARG A 911 10.96 15.83 31.98
CA ARG A 911 11.84 14.96 31.19
C ARG A 911 11.98 15.46 29.75
N LEU A 912 10.88 15.91 29.15
CA LEU A 912 10.92 16.47 27.80
C LEU A 912 11.78 17.73 27.73
N LEU A 913 11.71 18.61 28.73
CA LEU A 913 12.59 19.78 28.83
C LEU A 913 14.06 19.37 28.96
N ALA A 914 14.38 18.47 29.88
CA ALA A 914 15.76 17.99 30.08
C ALA A 914 16.37 17.39 28.80
N CYS A 915 15.54 16.75 27.96
CA CYS A 915 15.98 16.28 26.66
C CYS A 915 16.33 17.38 25.69
N GLN A 916 15.64 18.51 25.74
CA GLN A 916 15.93 19.62 24.82
C GLN A 916 17.25 20.32 25.15
N ASP A 917 17.69 20.24 26.42
CA ASP A 917 18.95 20.86 26.85
C ASP A 917 20.20 20.18 26.26
N ILE A 918 20.07 18.95 25.71
CA ILE A 918 21.17 18.30 24.98
C ILE A 918 21.59 19.02 23.70
N LEU A 919 20.73 19.88 23.15
CA LEU A 919 21.06 20.69 21.97
C LEU A 919 22.15 21.75 22.25
N GLU A 920 22.49 22.02 23.49
CA GLU A 920 23.61 22.90 23.86
C GLU A 920 24.97 22.25 23.59
N ASN A 921 24.98 20.93 23.39
CA ASN A 921 26.26 20.23 23.12
C ASN A 921 26.64 20.27 21.62
N GLU A 922 27.26 21.36 21.23
CA GLU A 922 27.63 21.61 19.83
C GLU A 922 28.61 20.57 19.27
N SER A 923 29.54 20.04 20.08
CA SER A 923 30.54 19.08 19.62
C SER A 923 29.94 17.77 19.16
N THR A 924 29.01 17.23 19.94
CA THR A 924 28.31 15.97 19.60
C THR A 924 27.38 16.15 18.39
N ILE A 925 26.74 17.31 18.30
CA ILE A 925 25.89 17.61 17.15
C ILE A 925 26.72 17.80 15.89
N ALA A 926 27.89 18.49 15.97
CA ALA A 926 28.81 18.60 14.86
C ALA A 926 29.30 17.22 14.38
N ASP A 927 29.59 16.32 15.30
CA ASP A 927 29.93 14.93 14.98
C ASP A 927 28.81 14.18 14.20
N LEU A 928 27.54 14.39 14.57
CA LEU A 928 26.40 13.82 13.84
C LEU A 928 26.35 14.29 12.39
N PHE A 929 26.67 15.55 12.14
CA PHE A 929 26.72 16.10 10.78
C PHE A 929 27.97 15.64 10.01
N LEU A 930 29.14 15.60 10.66
CA LEU A 930 30.40 15.18 10.05
C LEU A 930 30.44 13.69 9.70
N LYS A 931 29.77 12.84 10.46
CA LYS A 931 29.68 11.40 10.20
C LYS A 931 28.69 11.04 9.06
N GLY A 932 28.20 12.03 8.34
CA GLY A 932 27.38 11.82 7.15
C GLY A 932 25.94 11.35 7.41
N ILE A 933 25.44 11.52 8.62
CA ILE A 933 24.08 11.12 9.03
C ILE A 933 22.99 11.74 8.14
N PHE A 934 23.23 12.94 7.62
CA PHE A 934 22.32 13.66 6.72
C PHE A 934 22.72 13.59 5.23
N GLY A 935 23.69 12.74 4.87
CA GLY A 935 24.24 12.65 3.52
C GLY A 935 25.12 13.85 3.15
N GLU A 936 25.49 13.99 1.89
CA GLU A 936 26.37 15.05 1.39
C GLU A 936 25.84 16.48 1.58
N LYS A 937 24.54 16.64 1.85
CA LYS A 937 23.88 17.95 1.99
C LYS A 937 23.64 18.36 3.43
N PHE A 938 24.53 18.04 4.33
CA PHE A 938 24.40 18.34 5.77
C PHE A 938 24.51 19.84 6.09
N SER A 939 25.06 20.67 5.21
CA SER A 939 25.28 22.12 5.45
C SER A 939 23.98 22.88 5.81
N ARG A 940 22.87 22.57 5.16
CA ARG A 940 21.56 23.21 5.44
C ARG A 940 21.00 22.82 6.81
N PRO A 941 20.95 21.52 7.18
CA PRO A 941 20.57 21.10 8.53
C PRO A 941 21.46 21.68 9.62
N LEU A 942 22.79 21.71 9.42
CA LEU A 942 23.74 22.28 10.36
C LEU A 942 23.53 23.79 10.53
N ALA A 943 23.41 24.52 9.43
CA ALA A 943 23.14 25.96 9.47
C ALA A 943 21.82 26.27 10.18
N PHE A 944 20.79 25.47 9.95
CA PHE A 944 19.52 25.59 10.64
C PHE A 944 19.66 25.39 12.15
N TYR A 945 20.37 24.35 12.58
CA TYR A 945 20.64 24.10 13.98
C TYR A 945 21.41 25.25 14.62
N LEU A 946 22.55 25.63 14.07
CA LEU A 946 23.42 26.70 14.62
C LEU A 946 22.71 28.05 14.75
N HIS A 947 21.79 28.33 13.81
CA HIS A 947 21.07 29.60 13.80
C HIS A 947 19.89 29.66 14.77
N TYR A 948 19.19 28.55 15.03
CA TYR A 948 17.89 28.55 15.68
C TYR A 948 17.80 27.77 16.99
N HIS A 949 18.84 27.05 17.42
CA HIS A 949 18.73 26.18 18.60
C HIS A 949 18.45 26.96 19.90
N SER A 950 19.11 28.10 20.12
CA SER A 950 18.91 28.93 21.31
C SER A 950 17.51 29.57 21.37
N ASP A 951 17.01 30.06 20.23
CA ASP A 951 15.67 30.61 20.14
C ASP A 951 14.62 29.54 20.42
N TYR A 952 14.82 28.35 19.82
CA TYR A 952 13.95 27.21 20.06
C TYR A 952 13.89 26.82 21.54
N GLN A 953 15.03 26.67 22.21
CA GLN A 953 15.09 26.29 23.62
C GLN A 953 14.37 27.29 24.52
N ASN A 954 14.60 28.58 24.29
CA ASN A 954 13.95 29.66 25.04
C ASN A 954 12.43 29.64 24.86
N GLU A 955 11.97 29.52 23.62
CA GLU A 955 10.54 29.44 23.33
C GLU A 955 9.90 28.17 23.90
N PHE A 956 10.59 27.03 23.81
CA PHE A 956 10.09 25.75 24.31
C PHE A 956 10.00 25.75 25.84
N ARG A 957 11.02 26.26 26.55
CA ARG A 957 10.96 26.44 28.00
C ARG A 957 9.77 27.30 28.43
N GLN A 958 9.58 28.46 27.79
CA GLN A 958 8.44 29.34 28.05
C GLN A 958 7.09 28.65 27.78
N PHE A 959 7.03 27.84 26.72
CA PHE A 959 5.84 27.09 26.36
C PHE A 959 5.45 26.06 27.43
N ILE A 960 6.40 25.27 27.91
CA ILE A 960 6.17 24.28 28.98
C ILE A 960 5.80 24.96 30.29
N GLN A 961 6.49 26.02 30.68
CA GLN A 961 6.14 26.82 31.90
C GLN A 961 4.70 27.35 31.85
N LYS A 962 4.26 27.82 30.67
CA LYS A 962 2.85 28.25 30.48
C LYS A 962 1.86 27.09 30.56
N MET A 963 2.26 25.90 30.23
CA MET A 963 1.44 24.68 30.38
C MET A 963 1.29 24.28 31.85
N ASP A 964 2.35 24.40 32.64
CA ASP A 964 2.33 24.08 34.08
C ASP A 964 1.53 25.11 34.91
N ARG A 965 1.61 26.41 34.58
CA ARG A 965 0.84 27.46 35.25
C ARG A 965 -0.68 27.44 34.98
N ARG A 966 -1.11 26.69 33.94
CA ARG A 966 -2.55 26.62 33.56
C ARG A 966 -3.27 25.39 34.13
N LYS A 967 -2.62 24.60 34.93
CA LYS A 967 -3.24 23.58 35.79
C LYS A 967 -3.44 24.17 37.18
#